data_39f2dc4936c8c578598edca977564cf8
#
_entry.id   39f2dc4936c8c578598edca977564cf8
#
_cell.length_a   1.000
_cell.length_b   1.000
_cell.length_c   1.000
_cell.angle_alpha   90.00
_cell.angle_beta   90.00
_cell.angle_gamma   90.00
#
_symmetry.space_group_name_H-M   'P 1'
#
loop_
_entity.id
_entity.type
_entity.pdbx_description
1 polymer ?
#
loop_
_entity_poly.entity_id
_entity_poly.type
_entity_poly.pdbx_seq_one_letter_code
_entity_poly.pdbx_strand_id
1 'polypeptide(L)'
;MRAFDRYAPFVQEYIYQNHWENLRSIQVAAADAIFNTDENVLLTASTASGKTEAAFFPIITLFSEDMPSSVGCIYIGPLKALINDQFSRLNDLCAEADIPVWHWHGDVAQSHKAKLMRHPSGILQITPESLEALLLHKHAAIAKLFGDLRFVVIDEVHSLLRGDRGGQTLCLIERLSRIAGVNPRRIGLSATIGDPEGTGEFLSLGTGRKTIIPKIDAKGGKWRLSMEHFYVKDAQAAEDKQIPNALPVLEEKTDDAPANADPGIGYIFEHTRGKKCLVFVNSREECEMVTTTLRHYCELNHEPDRFLVHHGNLSASYRETAEGIMKDDSQYMTTVTTATLELGIDIGRLERAFQIDAPWTVSSFLQRMGRTGRRELPPEMWFVIREDEPEVRAMLPTTIPWKLLQGIALVQLYLEERWVEPPRLDRLPFSLLYHQTMSTLASCGELSPRALADRVLRLHYFHRITQEDYRVLLRHLIATDHIQQTEQGGLIVGLAGERVINSFKFYGVFQESEEYTVRSESQELGTVVSPPPVGEKLAIAGHVWQVLDVDHKRRLIYCQQVKGSVPAYFGQCPGDLHTKILTRMRRVLQEDRQYPYLMKNAVARLEQARFTAAHSGAAEKPLINLGGNMWCLLPWVGTYTFLTMERFLKIKCADRLGLRNLDSARPFFIQFTMKADESAFFRVLAEEIRKPIDPMELVYPKELPLFDKYDEYLPEELVKKGFAFGVLDVDGLREKVLSWEN
;
A
#
# COMPACT_ATOMS: atom_id res chain seq x y z
N MET A 1 -33.71 -24.88 1.04
CA MET A 1 -32.78 -25.74 1.79
C MET A 1 -31.83 -24.82 2.51
N ARG A 2 -31.53 -25.03 3.79
CA ARG A 2 -30.59 -24.18 4.52
C ARG A 2 -29.18 -24.44 3.97
N ALA A 3 -28.28 -23.44 3.96
CA ALA A 3 -26.92 -23.59 3.47
C ALA A 3 -26.19 -24.77 4.15
N PHE A 4 -26.40 -24.94 5.45
CA PHE A 4 -25.83 -26.06 6.23
C PHE A 4 -26.22 -27.44 5.68
N ASP A 5 -27.48 -27.63 5.29
CA ASP A 5 -28.01 -28.92 4.81
C ASP A 5 -27.42 -29.31 3.43
N ARG A 6 -26.80 -28.36 2.73
CA ARG A 6 -26.18 -28.57 1.42
C ARG A 6 -24.72 -28.97 1.50
N TYR A 7 -24.08 -28.74 2.64
CA TYR A 7 -22.68 -29.14 2.81
C TYR A 7 -22.53 -30.64 2.96
N ALA A 8 -21.39 -31.16 2.49
CA ALA A 8 -21.02 -32.56 2.68
C ALA A 8 -20.98 -32.93 4.17
N PRO A 9 -21.27 -34.21 4.54
CA PRO A 9 -21.33 -34.64 5.93
C PRO A 9 -20.10 -34.30 6.77
N PHE A 10 -18.89 -34.44 6.21
CA PHE A 10 -17.63 -34.11 6.91
C PHE A 10 -17.51 -32.60 7.19
N VAL A 11 -18.04 -31.70 6.31
CA VAL A 11 -18.09 -30.27 6.58
C VAL A 11 -19.06 -29.96 7.71
N GLN A 12 -20.22 -30.62 7.73
CA GLN A 12 -21.19 -30.48 8.82
C GLN A 12 -20.57 -30.95 10.15
N GLU A 13 -19.87 -32.09 10.14
CA GLU A 13 -19.15 -32.62 11.32
C GLU A 13 -18.10 -31.64 11.81
N TYR A 14 -17.30 -31.08 10.92
CA TYR A 14 -16.31 -30.04 11.26
C TYR A 14 -16.94 -28.83 11.94
N ILE A 15 -18.12 -28.38 11.47
CA ILE A 15 -18.87 -27.27 12.07
C ILE A 15 -19.32 -27.64 13.50
N TYR A 16 -19.79 -28.88 13.72
CA TYR A 16 -20.18 -29.38 15.05
C TYR A 16 -18.99 -29.50 16.00
N GLN A 17 -17.90 -30.07 15.56
CA GLN A 17 -16.68 -30.25 16.38
C GLN A 17 -16.08 -28.92 16.82
N ASN A 18 -16.20 -27.89 16.00
CA ASN A 18 -15.77 -26.52 16.33
C ASN A 18 -16.80 -25.73 17.13
N HIS A 19 -17.90 -26.36 17.58
CA HIS A 19 -18.96 -25.76 18.39
C HIS A 19 -19.59 -24.50 17.76
N TRP A 20 -19.77 -24.50 16.43
CA TRP A 20 -20.42 -23.37 15.74
C TRP A 20 -21.94 -23.56 15.78
N GLU A 21 -22.62 -22.77 16.61
CA GLU A 21 -24.08 -22.83 16.76
C GLU A 21 -24.81 -22.36 15.49
N ASN A 22 -24.23 -21.38 14.77
CA ASN A 22 -24.81 -20.80 13.56
C ASN A 22 -23.74 -20.48 12.53
N LEU A 23 -24.07 -20.66 11.25
CA LEU A 23 -23.30 -20.14 10.15
C LEU A 23 -23.36 -18.61 10.14
N ARG A 24 -22.26 -17.97 9.81
CA ARG A 24 -22.21 -16.53 9.63
C ARG A 24 -22.89 -16.12 8.33
N SER A 25 -23.43 -14.90 8.27
CA SER A 25 -24.13 -14.39 7.09
C SER A 25 -23.31 -14.48 5.80
N ILE A 26 -21.99 -14.24 5.87
CA ILE A 26 -21.08 -14.39 4.73
C ILE A 26 -20.98 -15.85 4.25
N GLN A 27 -21.01 -16.83 5.16
CA GLN A 27 -20.93 -18.25 4.81
C GLN A 27 -22.19 -18.72 4.11
N VAL A 28 -23.36 -18.26 4.58
CA VAL A 28 -24.64 -18.53 3.93
C VAL A 28 -24.69 -17.90 2.55
N ALA A 29 -24.33 -16.63 2.43
CA ALA A 29 -24.35 -15.89 1.16
C ALA A 29 -23.36 -16.45 0.14
N ALA A 30 -22.17 -16.90 0.59
CA ALA A 30 -21.19 -17.56 -0.26
C ALA A 30 -21.69 -18.92 -0.76
N ALA A 31 -22.28 -19.73 0.11
CA ALA A 31 -22.88 -21.00 -0.27
C ALA A 31 -23.97 -20.83 -1.33
N ASP A 32 -24.86 -19.85 -1.14
CA ASP A 32 -25.91 -19.57 -2.13
C ASP A 32 -25.34 -19.13 -3.48
N ALA A 33 -24.34 -18.26 -3.49
CA ALA A 33 -23.69 -17.82 -4.72
C ALA A 33 -22.94 -18.96 -5.42
N ILE A 34 -22.16 -19.77 -4.68
CA ILE A 34 -21.31 -20.82 -5.26
C ILE A 34 -22.13 -22.01 -5.75
N PHE A 35 -23.14 -22.44 -5.00
CA PHE A 35 -23.95 -23.60 -5.39
C PHE A 35 -25.02 -23.31 -6.45
N ASN A 36 -25.52 -22.07 -6.54
CA ASN A 36 -26.66 -21.75 -7.41
C ASN A 36 -26.27 -21.06 -8.72
N THR A 37 -25.01 -20.68 -8.89
CA THR A 37 -24.53 -19.97 -10.10
C THR A 37 -23.16 -20.47 -10.54
N ASP A 38 -22.77 -20.14 -11.78
CA ASP A 38 -21.42 -20.36 -12.31
C ASP A 38 -20.61 -19.06 -12.36
N GLU A 39 -21.15 -17.97 -11.83
CA GLU A 39 -20.51 -16.65 -11.84
C GLU A 39 -19.33 -16.57 -10.87
N ASN A 40 -18.41 -15.63 -11.09
CA ASN A 40 -17.39 -15.30 -10.09
C ASN A 40 -18.04 -14.75 -8.83
N VAL A 41 -17.33 -14.80 -7.71
CA VAL A 41 -17.86 -14.32 -6.42
C VAL A 41 -16.82 -13.43 -5.74
N LEU A 42 -17.22 -12.29 -5.21
CA LEU A 42 -16.38 -11.43 -4.37
C LEU A 42 -16.99 -11.33 -2.97
N LEU A 43 -16.32 -11.92 -1.99
CA LEU A 43 -16.72 -11.92 -0.59
C LEU A 43 -16.01 -10.79 0.15
N THR A 44 -16.76 -9.75 0.52
CA THR A 44 -16.27 -8.60 1.26
C THR A 44 -16.77 -8.61 2.68
N ALA A 45 -15.89 -8.74 3.65
CA ALA A 45 -16.26 -8.69 5.07
C ALA A 45 -15.02 -8.36 5.93
N SER A 46 -15.25 -7.90 7.16
CA SER A 46 -14.18 -7.63 8.11
C SER A 46 -13.26 -8.84 8.33
N THR A 47 -12.05 -8.59 8.85
CA THR A 47 -11.15 -9.65 9.29
C THR A 47 -11.84 -10.55 10.32
N ALA A 48 -11.45 -11.83 10.37
CA ALA A 48 -12.05 -12.84 11.26
C ALA A 48 -13.55 -13.12 11.06
N SER A 49 -14.13 -12.76 9.91
CA SER A 49 -15.55 -13.04 9.58
C SER A 49 -15.79 -14.45 9.04
N GLY A 50 -14.77 -15.29 8.87
CA GLY A 50 -14.91 -16.64 8.32
C GLY A 50 -15.02 -16.68 6.79
N LYS A 51 -14.36 -15.75 6.08
CA LYS A 51 -14.32 -15.67 4.62
C LYS A 51 -13.70 -16.91 3.97
N THR A 52 -12.63 -17.44 4.55
CA THR A 52 -11.95 -18.64 4.03
C THR A 52 -12.89 -19.83 4.05
N GLU A 53 -13.52 -20.10 5.18
CA GLU A 53 -14.50 -21.18 5.31
C GLU A 53 -15.72 -20.93 4.40
N ALA A 54 -16.14 -19.68 4.25
CA ALA A 54 -17.23 -19.31 3.34
C ALA A 54 -16.96 -19.72 1.88
N ALA A 55 -15.71 -19.59 1.42
CA ALA A 55 -15.32 -20.04 0.09
C ALA A 55 -15.10 -21.55 0.02
N PHE A 56 -14.40 -22.13 0.99
CA PHE A 56 -13.98 -23.53 0.89
C PHE A 56 -15.04 -24.55 1.24
N PHE A 57 -15.97 -24.31 2.15
CA PHE A 57 -17.06 -25.26 2.48
C PHE A 57 -17.84 -25.69 1.24
N PRO A 58 -18.35 -24.78 0.38
CA PRO A 58 -19.01 -25.19 -0.84
C PRO A 58 -18.07 -25.85 -1.85
N ILE A 59 -16.82 -25.36 -2.02
CA ILE A 59 -15.85 -25.92 -2.98
C ILE A 59 -15.54 -27.39 -2.65
N ILE A 60 -15.19 -27.68 -1.39
CA ILE A 60 -14.85 -29.05 -0.97
C ILE A 60 -16.09 -29.98 -0.96
N THR A 61 -17.27 -29.41 -0.73
CA THR A 61 -18.52 -30.17 -0.91
C THR A 61 -18.68 -30.60 -2.38
N LEU A 62 -18.49 -29.69 -3.33
CA LEU A 62 -18.55 -30.02 -4.77
C LEU A 62 -17.44 -31.01 -5.17
N PHE A 63 -16.26 -30.94 -4.56
CA PHE A 63 -15.18 -31.90 -4.82
C PHE A 63 -15.50 -33.30 -4.25
N SER A 64 -16.22 -33.40 -3.14
CA SER A 64 -16.66 -34.70 -2.60
C SER A 64 -17.72 -35.36 -3.48
N GLU A 65 -18.50 -34.60 -4.23
CA GLU A 65 -19.48 -35.12 -5.19
C GLU A 65 -18.83 -35.55 -6.52
N ASP A 66 -17.86 -34.77 -6.99
CA ASP A 66 -17.11 -34.98 -8.23
C ASP A 66 -15.66 -34.53 -8.08
N MET A 67 -14.79 -35.50 -7.75
CA MET A 67 -13.36 -35.24 -7.46
C MET A 67 -12.62 -34.81 -8.72
N PRO A 68 -11.89 -33.65 -8.70
CA PRO A 68 -11.10 -33.20 -9.83
C PRO A 68 -9.98 -34.19 -10.18
N SER A 69 -9.75 -34.39 -11.48
CA SER A 69 -8.70 -35.29 -12.00
C SER A 69 -7.30 -34.69 -11.94
N SER A 70 -7.18 -33.41 -11.58
CA SER A 70 -5.91 -32.69 -11.37
C SER A 70 -6.03 -31.76 -10.15
N VAL A 71 -5.18 -30.75 -10.01
CA VAL A 71 -5.43 -29.65 -9.05
C VAL A 71 -6.74 -28.98 -9.43
N GLY A 72 -7.76 -29.11 -8.59
CA GLY A 72 -9.10 -28.58 -8.83
C GLY A 72 -9.30 -27.16 -8.33
N CYS A 73 -8.52 -26.73 -7.35
CA CYS A 73 -8.57 -25.38 -6.80
C CYS A 73 -7.16 -24.84 -6.55
N ILE A 74 -6.92 -23.60 -6.97
CA ILE A 74 -5.74 -22.81 -6.56
C ILE A 74 -6.20 -21.77 -5.55
N TYR A 75 -5.52 -21.71 -4.41
CA TYR A 75 -5.63 -20.58 -3.46
C TYR A 75 -4.40 -19.68 -3.59
N ILE A 76 -4.61 -18.44 -3.98
CA ILE A 76 -3.57 -17.44 -4.13
C ILE A 76 -3.58 -16.52 -2.91
N GLY A 77 -2.55 -16.64 -2.07
CA GLY A 77 -2.36 -15.77 -0.91
C GLY A 77 -1.23 -14.76 -1.14
N PRO A 78 -1.36 -13.52 -0.62
CA PRO A 78 -0.34 -12.49 -0.84
C PRO A 78 0.96 -12.71 -0.07
N LEU A 79 0.96 -13.52 0.98
CA LEU A 79 2.11 -13.75 1.87
C LEU A 79 2.31 -15.24 2.18
N LYS A 80 3.57 -15.67 2.28
CA LYS A 80 3.94 -17.05 2.69
C LYS A 80 3.37 -17.41 4.07
N ALA A 81 3.44 -16.49 5.04
CA ALA A 81 2.92 -16.71 6.38
C ALA A 81 1.41 -16.97 6.38
N LEU A 82 0.65 -16.26 5.55
CA LEU A 82 -0.78 -16.49 5.38
C LEU A 82 -1.06 -17.87 4.77
N ILE A 83 -0.26 -18.28 3.78
CA ILE A 83 -0.37 -19.63 3.18
C ILE A 83 -0.13 -20.71 4.23
N ASN A 84 0.92 -20.58 5.05
CA ASN A 84 1.24 -21.57 6.08
C ASN A 84 0.14 -21.68 7.13
N ASP A 85 -0.43 -20.56 7.56
CA ASP A 85 -1.55 -20.54 8.51
C ASP A 85 -2.82 -21.20 7.93
N GLN A 86 -3.18 -20.83 6.70
CA GLN A 86 -4.33 -21.40 6.01
C GLN A 86 -4.12 -22.88 5.62
N PHE A 87 -2.87 -23.30 5.35
CA PHE A 87 -2.55 -24.69 5.02
C PHE A 87 -2.94 -25.64 6.14
N SER A 88 -2.55 -25.34 7.37
CA SER A 88 -2.89 -26.18 8.52
C SER A 88 -4.40 -26.35 8.67
N ARG A 89 -5.13 -25.22 8.63
CA ARG A 89 -6.59 -25.20 8.79
C ARG A 89 -7.34 -25.95 7.69
N LEU A 90 -6.93 -25.76 6.42
CA LEU A 90 -7.57 -26.46 5.29
C LEU A 90 -7.19 -27.94 5.26
N ASN A 91 -5.96 -28.28 5.60
CA ASN A 91 -5.53 -29.67 5.67
C ASN A 91 -6.34 -30.45 6.70
N ASP A 92 -6.58 -29.89 7.88
CA ASP A 92 -7.40 -30.51 8.91
C ASP A 92 -8.85 -30.70 8.45
N LEU A 93 -9.43 -29.67 7.79
CA LEU A 93 -10.79 -29.73 7.25
C LEU A 93 -10.94 -30.77 6.12
N CYS A 94 -9.94 -30.91 5.27
CA CYS A 94 -9.97 -31.78 4.09
C CYS A 94 -9.54 -33.23 4.38
N ALA A 95 -8.95 -33.50 5.55
CA ALA A 95 -8.39 -34.81 5.90
C ALA A 95 -9.44 -35.94 5.88
N GLU A 96 -10.66 -35.68 6.36
CA GLU A 96 -11.75 -36.69 6.41
C GLU A 96 -12.32 -37.03 5.01
N ALA A 97 -12.11 -36.12 4.03
CA ALA A 97 -12.62 -36.30 2.67
C ALA A 97 -11.55 -36.81 1.67
N ASP A 98 -10.35 -37.16 2.16
CA ASP A 98 -9.22 -37.53 1.31
C ASP A 98 -8.89 -36.48 0.20
N ILE A 99 -9.22 -35.20 0.43
CA ILE A 99 -8.88 -34.11 -0.48
C ILE A 99 -7.49 -33.60 -0.15
N PRO A 100 -6.46 -33.83 -0.99
CA PRO A 100 -5.11 -33.40 -0.70
C PRO A 100 -5.01 -31.85 -0.72
N VAL A 101 -4.32 -31.31 0.28
CA VAL A 101 -3.96 -29.88 0.34
C VAL A 101 -2.45 -29.75 0.17
N TRP A 102 -2.03 -28.90 -0.75
CA TRP A 102 -0.65 -28.64 -1.08
C TRP A 102 -0.33 -27.17 -0.87
N HIS A 103 0.90 -26.89 -0.45
CA HIS A 103 1.41 -25.53 -0.46
C HIS A 103 2.69 -25.44 -1.31
N TRP A 104 2.89 -24.29 -1.97
CA TRP A 104 4.01 -24.07 -2.88
C TRP A 104 4.55 -22.64 -2.73
N HIS A 105 5.69 -22.53 -2.05
CA HIS A 105 6.50 -21.32 -1.95
C HIS A 105 7.98 -21.68 -1.79
N GLY A 106 8.87 -20.68 -1.71
CA GLY A 106 10.33 -20.91 -1.69
C GLY A 106 10.79 -21.89 -0.63
N ASP A 107 10.18 -21.86 0.55
CA ASP A 107 10.65 -22.62 1.73
C ASP A 107 10.10 -24.05 1.79
N VAL A 108 9.23 -24.45 0.86
CA VAL A 108 8.65 -25.80 0.81
C VAL A 108 9.65 -26.78 0.20
N ALA A 109 9.82 -27.94 0.87
CA ALA A 109 10.75 -29.00 0.45
C ALA A 109 10.49 -29.48 -0.99
N GLN A 110 11.57 -29.70 -1.75
CA GLN A 110 11.50 -30.16 -3.14
C GLN A 110 10.81 -31.51 -3.30
N SER A 111 10.94 -32.41 -2.31
CA SER A 111 10.26 -33.71 -2.29
C SER A 111 8.73 -33.56 -2.31
N HIS A 112 8.20 -32.58 -1.57
CA HIS A 112 6.78 -32.28 -1.51
C HIS A 112 6.27 -31.75 -2.86
N LYS A 113 7.01 -30.82 -3.46
CA LYS A 113 6.73 -30.29 -4.80
C LYS A 113 6.77 -31.40 -5.88
N ALA A 114 7.76 -32.30 -5.79
CA ALA A 114 7.88 -33.42 -6.71
C ALA A 114 6.72 -34.42 -6.59
N LYS A 115 6.15 -34.64 -5.40
CA LYS A 115 4.97 -35.48 -5.19
C LYS A 115 3.75 -34.90 -5.90
N LEU A 116 3.48 -33.59 -5.74
CA LEU A 116 2.40 -32.90 -6.46
C LEU A 116 2.57 -33.00 -7.98
N MET A 117 3.79 -32.81 -8.48
CA MET A 117 4.08 -32.90 -9.92
C MET A 117 3.80 -34.28 -10.53
N ARG A 118 3.99 -35.35 -9.75
CA ARG A 118 3.70 -36.74 -10.19
C ARG A 118 2.21 -37.04 -10.16
N HIS A 119 1.54 -36.63 -9.07
CA HIS A 119 0.14 -36.92 -8.78
C HIS A 119 -0.63 -35.63 -8.48
N PRO A 120 -0.94 -34.82 -9.51
CA PRO A 120 -1.70 -33.58 -9.33
C PRO A 120 -3.11 -33.87 -8.80
N SER A 121 -3.51 -33.22 -7.71
CA SER A 121 -4.82 -33.43 -7.09
C SER A 121 -5.17 -32.33 -6.08
N GLY A 122 -6.42 -32.18 -5.73
CA GLY A 122 -6.90 -31.42 -4.61
C GLY A 122 -6.73 -29.90 -4.72
N ILE A 123 -6.24 -29.27 -3.65
CA ILE A 123 -6.12 -27.81 -3.49
C ILE A 123 -4.65 -27.43 -3.41
N LEU A 124 -4.23 -26.46 -4.23
CA LEU A 124 -2.87 -25.91 -4.20
C LEU A 124 -2.88 -24.47 -3.67
N GLN A 125 -2.17 -24.23 -2.58
CA GLN A 125 -1.93 -22.89 -2.03
C GLN A 125 -0.59 -22.34 -2.53
N ILE A 126 -0.59 -21.14 -3.11
CA ILE A 126 0.56 -20.54 -3.78
C ILE A 126 0.57 -19.00 -3.68
N THR A 127 1.75 -18.40 -3.72
CA THR A 127 1.87 -16.94 -3.89
C THR A 127 1.94 -16.56 -5.39
N PRO A 128 1.60 -15.32 -5.77
CA PRO A 128 1.75 -14.86 -7.16
C PRO A 128 3.17 -15.08 -7.70
N GLU A 129 4.19 -14.78 -6.91
CA GLU A 129 5.59 -14.93 -7.28
C GLU A 129 5.98 -16.41 -7.52
N SER A 130 5.44 -17.29 -6.71
CA SER A 130 5.67 -18.73 -6.87
C SER A 130 4.93 -19.30 -8.07
N LEU A 131 3.76 -18.75 -8.40
CA LEU A 131 3.01 -19.10 -9.61
C LEU A 131 3.74 -18.61 -10.87
N GLU A 132 4.35 -17.41 -10.83
CA GLU A 132 5.22 -16.92 -11.91
C GLU A 132 6.39 -17.86 -12.14
N ALA A 133 7.10 -18.25 -11.07
CA ALA A 133 8.22 -19.20 -11.16
C ALA A 133 7.78 -20.58 -11.70
N LEU A 134 6.59 -21.04 -11.34
CA LEU A 134 6.02 -22.30 -11.83
C LEU A 134 5.74 -22.22 -13.34
N LEU A 135 5.10 -21.15 -13.82
CA LEU A 135 4.83 -20.93 -15.24
C LEU A 135 6.10 -20.75 -16.05
N LEU A 136 7.12 -20.09 -15.49
CA LEU A 136 8.39 -19.85 -16.14
C LEU A 136 9.21 -21.16 -16.31
N HIS A 137 9.36 -21.92 -15.22
CA HIS A 137 10.28 -23.06 -15.20
C HIS A 137 9.63 -24.42 -15.44
N LYS A 138 8.31 -24.54 -15.34
CA LYS A 138 7.56 -25.79 -15.46
C LYS A 138 6.44 -25.69 -16.50
N HIS A 139 6.61 -24.85 -17.50
CA HIS A 139 5.62 -24.56 -18.53
C HIS A 139 4.98 -25.83 -19.13
N ALA A 140 5.78 -26.83 -19.51
CA ALA A 140 5.29 -28.09 -20.08
C ALA A 140 4.41 -28.94 -19.14
N ALA A 141 4.51 -28.72 -17.83
CA ALA A 141 3.73 -29.47 -16.85
C ALA A 141 2.38 -28.82 -16.52
N ILE A 142 2.15 -27.58 -16.92
CA ILE A 142 0.98 -26.77 -16.53
C ILE A 142 -0.32 -27.45 -16.97
N ALA A 143 -0.41 -27.94 -18.20
CA ALA A 143 -1.60 -28.62 -18.71
C ALA A 143 -1.93 -29.89 -17.88
N LYS A 144 -0.93 -30.65 -17.44
CA LYS A 144 -1.12 -31.82 -16.58
C LYS A 144 -1.54 -31.42 -15.16
N LEU A 145 -0.89 -30.37 -14.59
CA LEU A 145 -1.17 -29.93 -13.22
C LEU A 145 -2.57 -29.37 -13.05
N PHE A 146 -3.10 -28.67 -14.05
CA PHE A 146 -4.29 -27.83 -13.95
C PHE A 146 -5.35 -28.14 -15.02
N GLY A 147 -5.29 -29.30 -15.68
CA GLY A 147 -6.22 -29.66 -16.76
C GLY A 147 -7.69 -29.80 -16.31
N ASP A 148 -7.97 -29.92 -15.00
CA ASP A 148 -9.30 -29.91 -14.40
C ASP A 148 -9.39 -28.87 -13.29
N LEU A 149 -8.79 -27.69 -13.49
CA LEU A 149 -8.86 -26.57 -12.55
C LEU A 149 -10.25 -25.93 -12.64
N ARG A 150 -11.00 -25.99 -11.57
CA ARG A 150 -12.40 -25.51 -11.49
C ARG A 150 -12.52 -24.16 -10.76
N PHE A 151 -11.65 -23.93 -9.74
CA PHE A 151 -11.72 -22.73 -8.89
C PHE A 151 -10.35 -22.08 -8.72
N VAL A 152 -10.35 -20.74 -8.66
CA VAL A 152 -9.23 -19.93 -8.19
C VAL A 152 -9.75 -19.04 -7.06
N VAL A 153 -9.30 -19.29 -5.84
CA VAL A 153 -9.56 -18.44 -4.69
C VAL A 153 -8.43 -17.43 -4.54
N ILE A 154 -8.73 -16.15 -4.58
CA ILE A 154 -7.77 -15.05 -4.43
C ILE A 154 -8.03 -14.40 -3.07
N ASP A 155 -7.09 -14.56 -2.15
CA ASP A 155 -7.24 -13.99 -0.82
C ASP A 155 -6.63 -12.58 -0.73
N GLU A 156 -7.18 -11.79 0.20
CA GLU A 156 -6.79 -10.39 0.44
C GLU A 156 -6.73 -9.57 -0.87
N VAL A 157 -7.76 -9.70 -1.72
CA VAL A 157 -7.84 -9.04 -3.04
C VAL A 157 -7.47 -7.56 -2.97
N HIS A 158 -7.95 -6.86 -1.93
CA HIS A 158 -7.65 -5.44 -1.73
C HIS A 158 -6.13 -5.13 -1.63
N SER A 159 -5.33 -6.07 -1.13
CA SER A 159 -3.88 -5.91 -1.06
C SER A 159 -3.20 -6.04 -2.42
N LEU A 160 -3.79 -6.82 -3.32
CA LEU A 160 -3.31 -7.04 -4.67
C LEU A 160 -3.68 -5.87 -5.61
N LEU A 161 -4.75 -5.13 -5.32
CA LEU A 161 -5.19 -4.00 -6.14
C LEU A 161 -4.27 -2.76 -6.02
N ARG A 162 -3.30 -2.79 -5.14
CA ARG A 162 -2.28 -1.75 -5.00
C ARG A 162 -1.09 -2.05 -5.91
N GLY A 163 -0.93 -1.27 -6.99
CA GLY A 163 0.18 -1.45 -7.95
C GLY A 163 0.00 -2.65 -8.88
N ASP A 164 1.11 -3.11 -9.45
CA ASP A 164 1.12 -4.11 -10.53
C ASP A 164 0.90 -5.56 -10.07
N ARG A 165 0.95 -5.83 -8.77
CA ARG A 165 0.86 -7.21 -8.25
C ARG A 165 -0.48 -7.87 -8.55
N GLY A 166 -1.58 -7.11 -8.50
CA GLY A 166 -2.91 -7.60 -8.88
C GLY A 166 -2.98 -7.91 -10.37
N GLY A 167 -2.45 -7.01 -11.19
CA GLY A 167 -2.34 -7.23 -12.64
C GLY A 167 -1.50 -8.45 -12.98
N GLN A 168 -0.35 -8.64 -12.31
CA GLN A 168 0.45 -9.86 -12.42
C GLN A 168 -0.38 -11.10 -12.10
N THR A 169 -1.10 -11.09 -10.97
CA THR A 169 -1.91 -12.24 -10.54
C THR A 169 -2.94 -12.61 -11.61
N LEU A 170 -3.65 -11.63 -12.17
CA LEU A 170 -4.63 -11.88 -13.24
C LEU A 170 -3.96 -12.39 -14.53
N CYS A 171 -2.84 -11.80 -14.94
CA CYS A 171 -2.06 -12.29 -16.10
C CYS A 171 -1.63 -13.75 -15.92
N LEU A 172 -1.17 -14.12 -14.72
CA LEU A 172 -0.75 -15.49 -14.41
C LEU A 172 -1.92 -16.47 -14.47
N ILE A 173 -3.06 -16.14 -13.89
CA ILE A 173 -4.27 -16.97 -13.94
C ILE A 173 -4.71 -17.15 -15.41
N GLU A 174 -4.70 -16.08 -16.19
CA GLU A 174 -5.12 -16.13 -17.59
C GLU A 174 -4.14 -16.92 -18.47
N ARG A 175 -2.81 -16.77 -18.26
CA ARG A 175 -1.78 -17.58 -18.92
C ARG A 175 -1.95 -19.06 -18.58
N LEU A 176 -2.08 -19.38 -17.29
CA LEU A 176 -2.31 -20.74 -16.82
C LEU A 176 -3.56 -21.33 -17.45
N SER A 177 -4.67 -20.60 -17.43
CA SER A 177 -5.96 -21.06 -17.97
C SER A 177 -5.87 -21.37 -19.46
N ARG A 178 -5.17 -20.53 -20.24
CA ARG A 178 -4.96 -20.77 -21.68
C ARG A 178 -4.08 -21.98 -21.96
N ILE A 179 -3.01 -22.20 -21.17
CA ILE A 179 -2.12 -23.35 -21.33
C ILE A 179 -2.84 -24.64 -20.95
N ALA A 180 -3.62 -24.64 -19.87
CA ALA A 180 -4.35 -25.80 -19.40
C ALA A 180 -5.68 -26.06 -20.15
N GLY A 181 -6.16 -25.08 -20.95
CA GLY A 181 -7.44 -25.19 -21.67
C GLY A 181 -8.66 -25.11 -20.77
N VAL A 182 -8.58 -24.38 -19.64
CA VAL A 182 -9.62 -24.30 -18.62
C VAL A 182 -10.08 -22.85 -18.40
N ASN A 183 -11.26 -22.68 -17.81
CA ASN A 183 -11.77 -21.37 -17.41
C ASN A 183 -12.33 -21.46 -15.97
N PRO A 184 -11.46 -21.45 -14.93
CA PRO A 184 -11.90 -21.62 -13.56
C PRO A 184 -12.72 -20.44 -13.05
N ARG A 185 -13.67 -20.71 -12.16
CA ARG A 185 -14.40 -19.67 -11.42
C ARG A 185 -13.43 -18.97 -10.46
N ARG A 186 -13.53 -17.65 -10.38
CA ARG A 186 -12.73 -16.85 -9.44
C ARG A 186 -13.55 -16.48 -8.23
N ILE A 187 -12.99 -16.72 -7.05
CA ILE A 187 -13.58 -16.34 -5.77
C ILE A 187 -12.61 -15.40 -5.08
N GLY A 188 -12.96 -14.13 -4.99
CA GLY A 188 -12.19 -13.11 -4.30
C GLY A 188 -12.59 -13.02 -2.83
N LEU A 189 -11.60 -13.05 -1.92
CA LEU A 189 -11.79 -12.79 -0.50
C LEU A 189 -11.14 -11.44 -0.18
N SER A 190 -11.90 -10.54 0.43
CA SER A 190 -11.41 -9.20 0.73
C SER A 190 -11.90 -8.69 2.07
N ALA A 191 -11.12 -7.79 2.68
CA ALA A 191 -11.63 -6.90 3.71
C ALA A 191 -12.65 -5.92 3.08
N THR A 192 -13.18 -5.00 3.86
CA THR A 192 -14.02 -3.91 3.34
C THR A 192 -13.25 -3.11 2.30
N ILE A 193 -13.84 -2.89 1.13
CA ILE A 193 -13.27 -2.16 -0.01
C ILE A 193 -14.19 -1.03 -0.44
N GLY A 194 -13.59 0.00 -1.04
CA GLY A 194 -14.30 1.23 -1.40
C GLY A 194 -15.12 1.14 -2.68
N ASP A 195 -14.73 0.26 -3.60
CA ASP A 195 -15.41 0.01 -4.87
C ASP A 195 -15.54 -1.52 -5.10
N PRO A 196 -16.55 -2.15 -4.52
CA PRO A 196 -16.78 -3.58 -4.72
C PRO A 196 -17.11 -3.93 -6.18
N GLU A 197 -17.86 -3.09 -6.88
CA GLU A 197 -18.26 -3.28 -8.27
C GLU A 197 -17.05 -3.26 -9.20
N GLY A 198 -16.22 -2.21 -9.17
CA GLY A 198 -14.99 -2.13 -9.96
C GLY A 198 -13.98 -3.24 -9.60
N THR A 199 -13.91 -3.63 -8.32
CA THR A 199 -13.12 -4.81 -7.91
C THR A 199 -13.69 -6.10 -8.50
N GLY A 200 -15.01 -6.23 -8.56
CA GLY A 200 -15.68 -7.36 -9.19
C GLY A 200 -15.42 -7.44 -10.69
N GLU A 201 -15.44 -6.31 -11.39
CA GLU A 201 -15.06 -6.21 -12.79
C GLU A 201 -13.60 -6.62 -13.01
N PHE A 202 -12.68 -6.11 -12.19
CA PHE A 202 -11.28 -6.52 -12.20
C PHE A 202 -11.13 -8.04 -12.02
N LEU A 203 -11.83 -8.62 -11.05
CA LEU A 203 -11.78 -10.06 -10.79
C LEU A 203 -12.29 -10.87 -11.99
N SER A 204 -13.27 -10.36 -12.75
CA SER A 204 -13.89 -11.04 -13.88
C SER A 204 -13.12 -10.95 -15.21
N LEU A 205 -12.08 -10.11 -15.28
CA LEU A 205 -11.31 -9.90 -16.51
C LEU A 205 -10.91 -11.23 -17.17
N GLY A 206 -11.28 -11.40 -18.44
CA GLY A 206 -10.93 -12.57 -19.23
C GLY A 206 -11.71 -13.86 -18.95
N THR A 207 -12.69 -13.86 -18.02
CA THR A 207 -13.47 -15.06 -17.68
C THR A 207 -14.76 -15.21 -18.50
N GLY A 208 -15.28 -14.11 -19.04
CA GLY A 208 -16.62 -14.08 -19.66
C GLY A 208 -17.77 -14.22 -18.65
N ARG A 209 -17.49 -14.28 -17.34
CA ARG A 209 -18.45 -14.35 -16.25
C ARG A 209 -18.59 -12.98 -15.59
N LYS A 210 -19.74 -12.73 -14.96
CA LYS A 210 -19.93 -11.61 -14.03
C LYS A 210 -19.37 -11.97 -12.65
N THR A 211 -19.26 -10.97 -11.79
CA THR A 211 -18.90 -11.20 -10.38
C THR A 211 -20.11 -10.88 -9.51
N ILE A 212 -20.56 -11.85 -8.74
CA ILE A 212 -21.58 -11.67 -7.70
C ILE A 212 -20.90 -11.13 -6.45
N ILE A 213 -21.48 -10.07 -5.88
CA ILE A 213 -21.07 -9.46 -4.63
C ILE A 213 -22.19 -9.60 -3.63
N PRO A 214 -22.17 -10.65 -2.79
CA PRO A 214 -23.25 -10.87 -1.84
C PRO A 214 -23.35 -9.71 -0.84
N LYS A 215 -24.52 -9.12 -0.70
CA LYS A 215 -24.78 -8.10 0.30
C LYS A 215 -24.91 -8.76 1.67
N ILE A 216 -24.14 -8.31 2.63
CA ILE A 216 -24.12 -8.80 3.99
C ILE A 216 -24.50 -7.64 4.90
N ASP A 217 -25.53 -7.80 5.70
CA ASP A 217 -25.90 -6.84 6.73
C ASP A 217 -24.83 -6.82 7.82
N ALA A 218 -23.86 -5.92 7.69
CA ALA A 218 -22.89 -5.67 8.72
C ALA A 218 -23.59 -4.92 9.87
N LYS A 219 -23.99 -5.64 10.92
CA LYS A 219 -24.37 -4.98 12.18
C LYS A 219 -23.17 -4.17 12.65
N GLY A 220 -23.34 -2.85 12.73
CA GLY A 220 -22.29 -1.92 13.16
C GLY A 220 -21.75 -2.32 14.53
N GLY A 221 -20.54 -2.84 14.58
CA GLY A 221 -19.86 -3.18 15.83
C GLY A 221 -19.54 -1.91 16.63
N LYS A 222 -19.58 -2.00 17.95
CA LYS A 222 -19.06 -0.95 18.83
C LYS A 222 -17.53 -0.95 18.75
N TRP A 223 -16.92 0.21 18.67
CA TRP A 223 -15.47 0.39 18.69
C TRP A 223 -15.03 1.09 19.97
N ARG A 224 -13.81 0.82 20.40
CA ARG A 224 -13.12 1.57 21.44
C ARG A 224 -11.97 2.33 20.79
N LEU A 225 -12.18 3.61 20.54
CA LEU A 225 -11.18 4.50 19.95
C LEU A 225 -10.72 5.52 20.97
N SER A 226 -9.43 5.81 20.95
CA SER A 226 -8.82 6.92 21.67
C SER A 226 -7.81 7.61 20.75
N MET A 227 -7.73 8.92 20.80
CA MET A 227 -6.76 9.71 20.03
C MET A 227 -6.13 10.76 20.93
N GLU A 228 -4.84 10.60 21.18
CA GLU A 228 -3.99 11.49 21.95
C GLU A 228 -3.12 12.32 21.02
N HIS A 229 -2.71 13.49 21.46
CA HIS A 229 -1.78 14.35 20.74
C HIS A 229 -0.61 14.75 21.64
N PHE A 230 0.60 14.65 21.12
CA PHE A 230 1.83 15.00 21.83
C PHE A 230 2.72 15.89 20.97
N TYR A 231 3.33 16.90 21.58
CA TYR A 231 4.43 17.62 20.96
C TYR A 231 5.75 16.89 21.24
N VAL A 232 6.51 16.67 20.17
CA VAL A 232 7.89 16.18 20.24
C VAL A 232 8.79 17.39 20.25
N LYS A 233 9.66 17.50 21.23
CA LYS A 233 10.70 18.55 21.27
C LYS A 233 11.88 18.09 20.43
N ASP A 234 12.31 18.92 19.51
CA ASP A 234 13.48 18.65 18.69
C ASP A 234 14.74 18.71 19.59
N ALA A 235 15.38 17.57 19.83
CA ALA A 235 16.56 17.50 20.69
C ALA A 235 17.73 18.35 20.13
N GLN A 236 17.80 18.56 18.81
CA GLN A 236 18.81 19.40 18.16
C GLN A 236 18.56 20.90 18.37
N ALA A 237 17.31 21.35 18.45
CA ALA A 237 17.00 22.74 18.73
C ALA A 237 17.33 23.17 20.17
N ALA A 238 17.54 22.20 21.06
CA ALA A 238 17.98 22.48 22.46
C ALA A 238 19.49 22.69 22.54
N GLU A 239 20.28 22.09 21.67
CA GLU A 239 21.75 22.29 21.64
C GLU A 239 22.17 23.62 20.99
N ASP A 240 21.42 24.11 20.00
CA ASP A 240 21.71 25.39 19.34
C ASP A 240 21.33 26.65 20.17
N LYS A 241 20.62 26.50 21.28
CA LYS A 241 20.25 27.60 22.20
C LYS A 241 21.24 27.81 23.37
N GLN A 242 22.42 27.20 23.36
CA GLN A 242 23.44 27.56 24.32
C GLN A 242 24.00 28.95 23.98
N ILE A 243 23.51 29.94 24.70
CA ILE A 243 24.07 31.31 24.71
C ILE A 243 25.53 31.21 25.20
N PRO A 244 26.53 31.66 24.40
CA PRO A 244 27.91 31.69 24.87
C PRO A 244 27.98 32.74 26.00
N ASN A 245 28.28 32.29 27.22
CA ASN A 245 28.47 33.09 28.43
C ASN A 245 27.42 32.95 29.57
N ALA A 246 26.65 31.89 29.62
CA ALA A 246 25.99 31.50 30.88
C ALA A 246 26.94 30.61 31.69
N LEU A 247 27.22 30.98 32.94
CA LEU A 247 27.93 30.14 33.90
C LEU A 247 27.24 28.78 34.00
N PRO A 248 28.00 27.66 34.08
CA PRO A 248 27.41 26.33 34.16
C PRO A 248 26.61 26.25 35.48
N VAL A 249 25.29 26.27 35.37
CA VAL A 249 24.42 25.79 36.41
C VAL A 249 24.61 24.27 36.40
N LEU A 250 25.20 23.74 37.48
CA LEU A 250 25.23 22.31 37.76
C LEU A 250 23.77 21.85 37.95
N GLU A 251 23.09 21.52 36.87
CA GLU A 251 21.87 20.71 36.97
C GLU A 251 22.33 19.30 37.38
N GLU A 252 21.99 18.93 38.61
CA GLU A 252 22.04 17.54 39.04
C GLU A 252 21.24 16.73 38.03
N LYS A 253 21.92 15.88 37.24
CA LYS A 253 21.28 14.85 36.44
C LYS A 253 20.60 13.90 37.42
N THR A 254 19.33 14.11 37.65
CA THR A 254 18.46 13.06 38.20
C THR A 254 18.34 11.99 37.12
N ASP A 255 18.62 10.75 37.47
CA ASP A 255 18.47 9.55 36.62
C ASP A 255 16.98 9.20 36.30
N ASP A 256 16.10 10.16 36.39
CA ASP A 256 14.72 10.04 35.97
C ASP A 256 14.66 10.02 34.44
N ALA A 257 13.68 9.31 33.91
CA ALA A 257 13.42 9.12 32.48
C ALA A 257 13.79 10.39 31.70
N PRO A 258 14.59 10.29 30.60
CA PRO A 258 15.20 11.45 30.01
C PRO A 258 14.14 12.51 29.75
N ALA A 259 14.38 13.72 30.28
CA ALA A 259 13.46 14.86 30.18
C ALA A 259 13.11 15.22 28.72
N ASN A 260 13.79 14.61 27.77
CA ASN A 260 13.65 14.70 26.32
C ASN A 260 13.01 13.44 25.69
N ALA A 261 12.43 12.53 26.51
CA ALA A 261 11.72 11.39 25.96
C ALA A 261 10.56 11.87 25.08
N ASP A 262 10.38 11.23 23.94
CA ASP A 262 9.16 11.41 23.12
C ASP A 262 7.95 11.06 23.99
N PRO A 263 7.10 12.03 24.37
CA PRO A 263 6.03 11.77 25.32
C PRO A 263 4.98 10.80 24.74
N GLY A 264 4.84 10.70 23.42
CA GLY A 264 3.97 9.74 22.77
C GLY A 264 4.48 8.30 22.91
N ILE A 265 5.80 8.08 22.77
CA ILE A 265 6.40 6.76 23.00
C ILE A 265 6.33 6.40 24.49
N GLY A 266 6.54 7.36 25.39
CA GLY A 266 6.35 7.17 26.83
C GLY A 266 4.92 6.76 27.19
N TYR A 267 3.92 7.37 26.55
CA TYR A 267 2.51 6.98 26.71
C TYR A 267 2.27 5.53 26.29
N ILE A 268 2.82 5.09 25.15
CA ILE A 268 2.74 3.69 24.69
C ILE A 268 3.42 2.76 25.71
N PHE A 269 4.61 3.12 26.20
CA PHE A 269 5.35 2.34 27.18
C PHE A 269 4.51 2.05 28.42
N GLU A 270 3.86 3.07 28.99
CA GLU A 270 3.02 2.92 30.18
C GLU A 270 1.79 2.05 29.94
N HIS A 271 1.13 2.23 28.78
CA HIS A 271 -0.17 1.60 28.51
C HIS A 271 -0.07 0.19 27.88
N THR A 272 1.14 -0.31 27.68
CA THR A 272 1.41 -1.69 27.21
C THR A 272 1.79 -2.66 28.31
N ARG A 273 2.02 -2.17 29.55
CA ARG A 273 2.39 -3.04 30.69
C ARG A 273 1.33 -4.12 30.95
N GLY A 274 1.78 -5.37 31.03
CA GLY A 274 0.92 -6.52 31.33
C GLY A 274 -0.15 -6.79 30.26
N LYS A 275 0.05 -6.32 29.02
CA LYS A 275 -0.89 -6.48 27.92
C LYS A 275 -0.19 -7.01 26.67
N LYS A 276 -0.95 -7.71 25.86
CA LYS A 276 -0.52 -8.16 24.53
C LYS A 276 -1.02 -7.15 23.50
N CYS A 277 -0.10 -6.35 22.95
CA CYS A 277 -0.43 -5.22 22.10
C CYS A 277 0.31 -5.26 20.76
N LEU A 278 -0.25 -4.54 19.77
CA LEU A 278 0.46 -4.12 18.56
C LEU A 278 0.66 -2.60 18.59
N VAL A 279 1.81 -2.16 18.08
CA VAL A 279 2.08 -0.75 17.81
C VAL A 279 2.37 -0.60 16.33
N PHE A 280 1.44 -0.03 15.60
CA PHE A 280 1.58 0.24 14.18
C PHE A 280 2.30 1.55 13.92
N VAL A 281 3.25 1.51 13.02
CA VAL A 281 4.01 2.67 12.53
C VAL A 281 3.95 2.74 10.99
N ASN A 282 4.38 3.85 10.42
CA ASN A 282 4.23 4.08 8.97
C ASN A 282 5.51 3.79 8.16
N SER A 283 6.68 3.64 8.80
CA SER A 283 7.93 3.27 8.14
C SER A 283 8.71 2.19 8.91
N ARG A 284 9.70 1.57 8.25
CA ARG A 284 10.57 0.55 8.86
C ARG A 284 11.55 1.19 9.82
N GLU A 285 12.07 2.35 9.45
CA GLU A 285 12.99 3.17 10.25
C GLU A 285 12.30 3.58 11.56
N GLU A 286 11.05 4.01 11.48
CA GLU A 286 10.24 4.34 12.65
C GLU A 286 9.98 3.09 13.52
N CYS A 287 9.74 1.92 12.89
CA CYS A 287 9.55 0.65 13.60
C CYS A 287 10.77 0.30 14.47
N GLU A 288 11.96 0.40 13.91
CA GLU A 288 13.22 0.15 14.62
C GLU A 288 13.46 1.20 15.72
N MET A 289 13.30 2.48 15.40
CA MET A 289 13.49 3.57 16.35
C MET A 289 12.55 3.44 17.55
N VAL A 290 11.25 3.23 17.32
CA VAL A 290 10.26 3.06 18.39
C VAL A 290 10.58 1.83 19.24
N THR A 291 10.96 0.71 18.61
CA THR A 291 11.30 -0.52 19.35
C THR A 291 12.52 -0.32 20.23
N THR A 292 13.59 0.28 19.70
CA THR A 292 14.82 0.54 20.47
C THR A 292 14.58 1.52 21.62
N THR A 293 13.78 2.55 21.38
CA THR A 293 13.40 3.51 22.43
C THR A 293 12.59 2.85 23.55
N LEU A 294 11.60 2.01 23.21
CA LEU A 294 10.79 1.29 24.20
C LEU A 294 11.63 0.30 25.01
N ARG A 295 12.59 -0.39 24.40
CA ARG A 295 13.55 -1.27 25.09
C ARG A 295 14.46 -0.49 26.03
N HIS A 296 14.95 0.67 25.57
CA HIS A 296 15.72 1.55 26.43
C HIS A 296 14.93 2.02 27.65
N TYR A 297 13.62 2.28 27.52
CA TYR A 297 12.77 2.60 28.66
C TYR A 297 12.61 1.42 29.62
N CYS A 298 12.61 0.16 29.13
CA CYS A 298 12.68 -1.01 30.00
C CYS A 298 13.98 -1.03 30.80
N GLU A 299 15.13 -0.75 30.18
CA GLU A 299 16.44 -0.71 30.86
C GLU A 299 16.47 0.37 31.95
N LEU A 300 16.02 1.59 31.63
CA LEU A 300 15.97 2.71 32.58
C LEU A 300 15.06 2.43 33.76
N ASN A 301 13.95 1.73 33.57
CA ASN A 301 13.00 1.40 34.63
C ASN A 301 13.30 0.05 35.31
N HIS A 302 14.41 -0.62 34.95
CA HIS A 302 14.77 -1.95 35.44
C HIS A 302 13.66 -3.00 35.24
N GLU A 303 12.90 -2.87 34.11
CA GLU A 303 11.86 -3.79 33.69
C GLU A 303 12.41 -4.79 32.66
N PRO A 304 11.87 -6.02 32.61
CA PRO A 304 12.23 -6.98 31.55
C PRO A 304 11.82 -6.44 30.18
N ASP A 305 12.62 -6.75 29.15
CA ASP A 305 12.27 -6.44 27.75
C ASP A 305 10.98 -7.18 27.37
N ARG A 306 9.98 -6.42 26.90
CA ARG A 306 8.68 -6.91 26.48
C ARG A 306 8.31 -6.46 25.08
N PHE A 307 9.29 -5.97 24.29
CA PHE A 307 9.05 -5.41 22.98
C PHE A 307 9.68 -6.24 21.86
N LEU A 308 8.90 -6.52 20.83
CA LEU A 308 9.30 -7.21 19.63
C LEU A 308 9.21 -6.25 18.44
N VAL A 309 10.00 -6.51 17.41
CA VAL A 309 9.97 -5.78 16.14
C VAL A 309 9.52 -6.73 15.03
N HIS A 310 8.67 -6.21 14.12
CA HIS A 310 8.21 -7.00 12.96
C HIS A 310 8.03 -6.12 11.72
N HIS A 311 8.86 -6.31 10.71
CA HIS A 311 8.72 -5.67 9.40
C HIS A 311 9.38 -6.50 8.28
N GLY A 312 9.10 -6.14 7.02
CA GLY A 312 9.46 -6.94 5.86
C GLY A 312 10.96 -7.19 5.63
N ASN A 313 11.85 -6.32 6.15
CA ASN A 313 13.31 -6.43 5.97
C ASN A 313 14.00 -7.31 7.02
N LEU A 314 13.28 -7.76 8.04
CA LEU A 314 13.83 -8.72 9.00
C LEU A 314 14.05 -10.08 8.33
N SER A 315 15.06 -10.82 8.81
CA SER A 315 15.26 -12.21 8.38
C SER A 315 14.05 -13.08 8.71
N ALA A 316 13.86 -14.16 7.96
CA ALA A 316 12.72 -15.08 8.17
C ALA A 316 12.70 -15.63 9.61
N SER A 317 13.87 -16.01 10.16
CA SER A 317 13.98 -16.56 11.51
C SER A 317 13.54 -15.56 12.59
N TYR A 318 13.87 -14.27 12.46
CA TYR A 318 13.42 -13.25 13.40
C TYR A 318 11.90 -13.04 13.34
N ARG A 319 11.33 -13.02 12.13
CA ARG A 319 9.88 -12.87 11.95
C ARG A 319 9.12 -14.07 12.52
N GLU A 320 9.54 -15.29 12.19
CA GLU A 320 8.93 -16.53 12.69
C GLU A 320 9.02 -16.63 14.22
N THR A 321 10.14 -16.21 14.80
CA THR A 321 10.30 -16.17 16.27
C THR A 321 9.31 -15.17 16.89
N ALA A 322 9.20 -13.96 16.34
CA ALA A 322 8.25 -12.97 16.82
C ALA A 322 6.79 -13.45 16.68
N GLU A 323 6.44 -14.03 15.53
CA GLU A 323 5.11 -14.61 15.28
C GLU A 323 4.81 -15.78 16.22
N GLY A 324 5.80 -16.64 16.51
CA GLY A 324 5.66 -17.74 17.47
C GLY A 324 5.39 -17.26 18.89
N ILE A 325 6.14 -16.25 19.35
CA ILE A 325 5.93 -15.60 20.67
C ILE A 325 4.54 -14.94 20.71
N MET A 326 4.13 -14.30 19.63
CA MET A 326 2.82 -13.66 19.55
C MET A 326 1.65 -14.64 19.58
N LYS A 327 1.82 -15.89 19.12
CA LYS A 327 0.78 -16.93 19.20
C LYS A 327 0.59 -17.47 20.61
N ASP A 328 1.59 -17.38 21.45
CA ASP A 328 1.52 -17.83 22.85
C ASP A 328 0.71 -16.82 23.70
N ASP A 329 -0.51 -17.20 24.05
CA ASP A 329 -1.41 -16.36 24.85
C ASP A 329 -0.93 -16.16 26.32
N SER A 330 0.07 -16.90 26.77
CA SER A 330 0.66 -16.74 28.10
C SER A 330 1.70 -15.61 28.18
N GLN A 331 2.18 -15.11 27.01
CA GLN A 331 3.20 -14.08 26.94
C GLN A 331 2.58 -12.71 26.62
N TYR A 332 2.76 -11.75 27.54
CA TYR A 332 2.28 -10.39 27.40
C TYR A 332 3.35 -9.51 26.73
N MET A 333 3.55 -9.73 25.43
CA MET A 333 4.51 -9.00 24.61
C MET A 333 3.82 -7.93 23.76
N THR A 334 4.52 -6.84 23.49
CA THR A 334 4.09 -5.78 22.58
C THR A 334 4.96 -5.81 21.33
N THR A 335 4.35 -5.90 20.16
CA THR A 335 5.08 -5.91 18.88
C THR A 335 4.90 -4.59 18.16
N VAL A 336 6.03 -3.93 17.84
CA VAL A 336 6.05 -2.77 16.96
C VAL A 336 6.15 -3.27 15.52
N THR A 337 5.27 -2.78 14.66
CA THR A 337 5.13 -3.32 13.30
C THR A 337 4.72 -2.27 12.27
N THR A 338 5.07 -2.54 11.02
CA THR A 338 4.54 -1.83 9.84
C THR A 338 3.28 -2.53 9.30
N ALA A 339 2.92 -2.30 8.05
CA ALA A 339 1.79 -2.94 7.39
C ALA A 339 1.87 -4.49 7.28
N THR A 340 3.00 -5.11 7.65
CA THR A 340 3.16 -6.56 7.54
C THR A 340 2.19 -7.37 8.40
N LEU A 341 1.75 -6.82 9.53
CA LEU A 341 0.73 -7.44 10.39
C LEU A 341 -0.69 -6.86 10.19
N GLU A 342 -0.93 -6.06 9.17
CA GLU A 342 -2.28 -5.68 8.74
C GLU A 342 -3.03 -6.87 8.13
N LEU A 343 -2.32 -7.77 7.44
CA LEU A 343 -2.91 -8.92 6.75
C LEU A 343 -3.17 -10.09 7.71
N GLY A 344 -4.06 -10.99 7.29
CA GLY A 344 -4.73 -12.03 8.07
C GLY A 344 -3.90 -13.09 8.80
N ILE A 345 -2.63 -12.85 9.13
CA ILE A 345 -1.79 -13.76 9.93
C ILE A 345 -2.41 -13.93 11.31
N ASP A 346 -2.53 -15.16 11.78
CA ASP A 346 -2.95 -15.42 13.15
C ASP A 346 -1.81 -15.15 14.14
N ILE A 347 -2.00 -14.13 14.96
CA ILE A 347 -1.05 -13.65 15.96
C ILE A 347 -1.59 -13.78 17.39
N GLY A 348 -2.58 -14.66 17.58
CA GLY A 348 -3.20 -14.88 18.88
C GLY A 348 -4.16 -13.75 19.30
N ARG A 349 -4.50 -13.70 20.59
CA ARG A 349 -5.44 -12.73 21.15
C ARG A 349 -4.73 -11.43 21.49
N LEU A 350 -5.09 -10.35 20.83
CA LEU A 350 -4.62 -9.00 21.13
C LEU A 350 -5.64 -8.21 21.93
N GLU A 351 -5.17 -7.49 22.93
CA GLU A 351 -6.02 -6.66 23.76
C GLU A 351 -6.19 -5.27 23.16
N ARG A 352 -5.11 -4.68 22.64
CA ARG A 352 -5.10 -3.31 22.14
C ARG A 352 -4.15 -3.14 20.95
N ALA A 353 -4.52 -2.28 20.02
CA ALA A 353 -3.65 -1.77 18.98
C ALA A 353 -3.37 -0.28 19.22
N PHE A 354 -2.12 0.10 19.10
CA PHE A 354 -1.69 1.50 19.01
C PHE A 354 -1.40 1.84 17.57
N GLN A 355 -1.68 3.07 17.21
CA GLN A 355 -1.31 3.64 15.93
C GLN A 355 -0.52 4.92 16.17
N ILE A 356 0.77 4.90 15.84
CA ILE A 356 1.59 6.12 15.84
C ILE A 356 1.26 6.91 14.57
N ASP A 357 0.89 8.16 14.75
CA ASP A 357 0.38 9.06 13.71
C ASP A 357 -0.84 8.48 12.97
N ALA A 358 -1.26 9.07 11.86
CA ALA A 358 -2.39 8.56 11.08
C ALA A 358 -1.90 7.56 10.02
N PRO A 359 -2.60 6.46 9.77
CA PRO A 359 -2.34 5.65 8.60
C PRO A 359 -2.71 6.43 7.33
N TRP A 360 -2.24 5.97 6.16
CA TRP A 360 -2.47 6.67 4.91
C TRP A 360 -3.88 6.48 4.34
N THR A 361 -4.55 5.39 4.72
CA THR A 361 -5.83 5.01 4.14
C THR A 361 -6.82 4.55 5.21
N VAL A 362 -8.12 4.71 4.93
CA VAL A 362 -9.22 4.15 5.75
C VAL A 362 -9.13 2.63 5.76
N SER A 363 -8.74 2.02 4.64
CA SER A 363 -8.53 0.57 4.54
C SER A 363 -7.50 0.08 5.56
N SER A 364 -6.32 0.72 5.63
CA SER A 364 -5.28 0.37 6.62
C SER A 364 -5.77 0.56 8.05
N PHE A 365 -6.47 1.67 8.33
CA PHE A 365 -7.09 1.90 9.64
C PHE A 365 -8.00 0.74 10.04
N LEU A 366 -8.90 0.31 9.17
CA LEU A 366 -9.84 -0.79 9.45
C LEU A 366 -9.13 -2.13 9.65
N GLN A 367 -8.12 -2.43 8.86
CA GLN A 367 -7.34 -3.67 8.96
C GLN A 367 -6.56 -3.75 10.26
N ARG A 368 -5.88 -2.64 10.64
CA ARG A 368 -5.13 -2.52 11.91
C ARG A 368 -6.07 -2.67 13.10
N MET A 369 -7.21 -1.98 13.09
CA MET A 369 -8.20 -2.08 14.13
C MET A 369 -8.80 -3.50 14.23
N GLY A 370 -9.00 -4.17 13.09
CA GLY A 370 -9.51 -5.53 13.01
C GLY A 370 -8.58 -6.61 13.58
N ARG A 371 -7.34 -6.25 13.98
CA ARG A 371 -6.42 -7.16 14.71
C ARG A 371 -6.83 -7.38 16.16
N THR A 372 -7.63 -6.48 16.73
CA THR A 372 -8.17 -6.56 18.10
C THR A 372 -9.65 -6.93 18.08
N GLY A 373 -10.27 -7.16 19.23
CA GLY A 373 -11.72 -7.36 19.35
C GLY A 373 -12.24 -8.72 18.89
N ARG A 374 -11.46 -9.78 19.04
CA ARG A 374 -11.91 -11.15 18.73
C ARG A 374 -12.97 -11.64 19.72
N ARG A 375 -14.00 -12.34 19.21
CA ARG A 375 -15.14 -13.02 19.88
C ARG A 375 -16.18 -12.08 20.45
N GLU A 376 -16.04 -11.50 21.63
CA GLU A 376 -17.10 -10.71 22.28
C GLU A 376 -16.66 -9.28 22.62
N LEU A 377 -15.36 -9.00 22.54
CA LEU A 377 -14.81 -7.69 22.86
C LEU A 377 -14.80 -6.77 21.62
N PRO A 378 -15.21 -5.51 21.78
CA PRO A 378 -15.11 -4.55 20.69
C PRO A 378 -13.65 -4.31 20.31
N PRO A 379 -13.36 -4.11 19.00
CA PRO A 379 -12.05 -3.68 18.55
C PRO A 379 -11.58 -2.42 19.29
N GLU A 380 -10.30 -2.39 19.70
CA GLU A 380 -9.72 -1.28 20.46
C GLU A 380 -8.47 -0.76 19.75
N MET A 381 -8.47 0.53 19.40
CA MET A 381 -7.33 1.23 18.81
C MET A 381 -7.10 2.59 19.45
N TRP A 382 -5.84 2.86 19.77
CA TRP A 382 -5.39 4.10 20.36
C TRP A 382 -4.42 4.80 19.43
N PHE A 383 -4.82 5.98 18.94
CA PHE A 383 -3.95 6.83 18.12
C PHE A 383 -3.06 7.67 19.03
N VAL A 384 -1.79 7.69 18.69
CA VAL A 384 -0.76 8.52 19.33
C VAL A 384 -0.21 9.45 18.27
N ILE A 385 -0.80 10.62 18.16
CA ILE A 385 -0.42 11.64 17.18
C ILE A 385 0.77 12.43 17.74
N ARG A 386 1.85 12.47 16.97
CA ARG A 386 3.08 13.17 17.33
C ARG A 386 3.34 14.28 16.31
N GLU A 387 3.51 15.49 16.80
CA GLU A 387 3.82 16.66 15.98
C GLU A 387 4.96 17.46 16.61
N ASP A 388 5.78 18.08 15.78
CA ASP A 388 6.82 18.99 16.27
C ASP A 388 6.16 20.22 16.89
N GLU A 389 6.72 20.72 18.00
CA GLU A 389 6.22 21.95 18.62
C GLU A 389 6.50 23.13 17.67
N PRO A 390 5.46 23.87 17.23
CA PRO A 390 5.67 24.97 16.30
C PRO A 390 6.57 26.05 16.89
N GLU A 391 7.54 26.54 16.15
CA GLU A 391 8.35 27.68 16.54
C GLU A 391 7.49 28.94 16.72
N VAL A 392 7.92 29.87 17.59
CA VAL A 392 7.20 31.12 17.88
C VAL A 392 6.93 31.98 16.60
N ARG A 393 7.74 31.80 15.56
CA ARG A 393 7.60 32.47 14.25
C ARG A 393 7.29 31.51 13.12
N ALA A 394 6.72 30.36 13.42
CA ALA A 394 6.33 29.40 12.41
C ALA A 394 5.32 29.99 11.41
N MET A 395 5.48 29.67 10.13
CA MET A 395 4.52 30.10 9.12
C MET A 395 3.20 29.34 9.27
N LEU A 396 2.08 29.97 8.91
CA LEU A 396 0.74 29.42 9.05
C LEU A 396 0.62 27.94 8.61
N PRO A 397 1.11 27.50 7.44
CA PRO A 397 0.92 26.12 7.00
C PRO A 397 1.60 25.08 7.89
N THR A 398 2.70 25.44 8.58
CA THR A 398 3.42 24.56 9.49
C THR A 398 2.78 24.50 10.88
N THR A 399 1.84 25.39 11.20
CA THR A 399 1.10 25.37 12.46
C THR A 399 -0.16 24.50 12.41
N ILE A 400 -0.57 24.05 11.23
CA ILE A 400 -1.76 23.19 11.04
C ILE A 400 -1.40 21.77 11.44
N PRO A 401 -2.21 21.13 12.31
CA PRO A 401 -1.95 19.75 12.79
C PRO A 401 -2.38 18.71 11.77
N TRP A 402 -1.64 18.59 10.66
CA TRP A 402 -1.99 17.74 9.52
C TRP A 402 -2.25 16.29 9.92
N LYS A 403 -1.42 15.70 10.77
CA LYS A 403 -1.53 14.32 11.22
C LYS A 403 -2.79 14.09 12.07
N LEU A 404 -3.11 15.03 12.97
CA LEU A 404 -4.32 14.97 13.79
C LEU A 404 -5.57 15.08 12.91
N LEU A 405 -5.60 16.04 11.99
CA LEU A 405 -6.71 16.22 11.05
C LEU A 405 -6.91 14.99 10.16
N GLN A 406 -5.83 14.38 9.69
CA GLN A 406 -5.88 13.15 8.91
C GLN A 406 -6.48 12.00 9.73
N GLY A 407 -6.02 11.80 10.95
CA GLY A 407 -6.57 10.76 11.83
C GLY A 407 -8.07 10.93 12.08
N ILE A 408 -8.51 12.14 12.36
CA ILE A 408 -9.94 12.47 12.53
C ILE A 408 -10.70 12.21 11.22
N ALA A 409 -10.18 12.67 10.08
CA ALA A 409 -10.83 12.51 8.78
C ALA A 409 -11.04 11.04 8.40
N LEU A 410 -10.02 10.18 8.60
CA LEU A 410 -10.11 8.75 8.33
C LEU A 410 -11.22 8.07 9.16
N VAL A 411 -11.26 8.36 10.46
CA VAL A 411 -12.29 7.82 11.36
C VAL A 411 -13.68 8.29 10.93
N GLN A 412 -13.84 9.60 10.65
CA GLN A 412 -15.13 10.18 10.32
C GLN A 412 -15.66 9.69 8.97
N LEU A 413 -14.83 9.59 7.94
CA LEU A 413 -15.26 9.09 6.62
C LEU A 413 -15.88 7.70 6.73
N TYR A 414 -15.30 6.83 7.54
CA TYR A 414 -15.90 5.52 7.73
C TYR A 414 -17.14 5.54 8.63
N LEU A 415 -17.13 6.30 9.71
CA LEU A 415 -18.29 6.38 10.62
C LEU A 415 -19.52 7.01 9.95
N GLU A 416 -19.31 8.07 9.17
CA GLU A 416 -20.38 8.84 8.53
C GLU A 416 -20.90 8.18 7.26
N GLU A 417 -20.00 7.67 6.41
CA GLU A 417 -20.32 7.27 5.04
C GLU A 417 -19.97 5.80 4.73
N ARG A 418 -19.33 5.09 5.66
CA ARG A 418 -18.73 3.75 5.41
C ARG A 418 -17.75 3.76 4.25
N TRP A 419 -17.20 4.93 3.96
CA TRP A 419 -16.31 5.13 2.83
C TRP A 419 -14.92 4.52 3.07
N VAL A 420 -14.40 3.90 2.03
CA VAL A 420 -13.03 3.37 1.91
C VAL A 420 -12.51 3.80 0.54
N GLU A 421 -11.21 3.93 0.38
CA GLU A 421 -10.61 4.35 -0.89
C GLU A 421 -10.89 3.33 -2.00
N PRO A 422 -11.36 3.80 -3.19
CA PRO A 422 -11.45 2.93 -4.36
C PRO A 422 -10.06 2.57 -4.89
N PRO A 423 -9.87 1.38 -5.47
CA PRO A 423 -8.63 1.02 -6.11
C PRO A 423 -8.42 1.82 -7.40
N ARG A 424 -7.18 2.13 -7.76
CA ARG A 424 -6.83 2.73 -9.05
C ARG A 424 -6.56 1.63 -10.09
N LEU A 425 -7.54 1.39 -10.96
CA LEU A 425 -7.49 0.32 -11.95
C LEU A 425 -7.20 0.82 -13.38
N ASP A 426 -7.12 2.14 -13.59
CA ASP A 426 -7.03 2.82 -14.89
C ASP A 426 -5.60 3.17 -15.32
N ARG A 427 -4.59 2.51 -14.77
CA ARG A 427 -3.17 2.74 -15.08
C ARG A 427 -2.77 2.14 -16.45
N LEU A 428 -1.65 2.64 -17.00
CA LEU A 428 -0.95 2.02 -18.11
C LEU A 428 0.23 1.19 -17.58
N PRO A 429 0.11 -0.14 -17.45
CA PRO A 429 1.05 -0.98 -16.71
C PRO A 429 2.25 -1.40 -17.59
N PHE A 430 3.06 -0.44 -18.06
CA PHE A 430 4.21 -0.72 -18.92
C PHE A 430 5.30 -1.53 -18.23
N SER A 431 5.53 -1.31 -16.96
CA SER A 431 6.45 -2.11 -16.14
C SER A 431 6.04 -3.59 -16.13
N LEU A 432 4.76 -3.85 -15.88
CA LEU A 432 4.20 -5.21 -15.92
C LEU A 432 4.19 -5.78 -17.35
N LEU A 433 3.97 -4.95 -18.37
CA LEU A 433 4.03 -5.36 -19.76
C LEU A 433 5.43 -5.88 -20.13
N TYR A 434 6.49 -5.17 -19.74
CA TYR A 434 7.87 -5.66 -19.86
C TYR A 434 8.03 -7.01 -19.18
N HIS A 435 7.65 -7.11 -17.91
CA HIS A 435 7.78 -8.32 -17.11
C HIS A 435 7.07 -9.52 -17.74
N GLN A 436 5.81 -9.36 -18.15
CA GLN A 436 5.04 -10.44 -18.77
C GLN A 436 5.53 -10.80 -20.18
N THR A 437 6.09 -9.83 -20.93
CA THR A 437 6.76 -10.09 -22.21
C THR A 437 7.98 -10.99 -22.01
N MET A 438 8.86 -10.63 -21.08
CA MET A 438 10.07 -11.41 -20.79
C MET A 438 9.75 -12.79 -20.21
N SER A 439 8.80 -12.88 -19.29
CA SER A 439 8.36 -14.17 -18.72
C SER A 439 7.72 -15.08 -19.77
N THR A 440 6.90 -14.53 -20.65
CA THR A 440 6.26 -15.31 -21.74
C THR A 440 7.30 -15.83 -22.71
N LEU A 441 8.23 -14.98 -23.15
CA LEU A 441 9.29 -15.36 -24.09
C LEU A 441 10.20 -16.44 -23.47
N ALA A 442 10.63 -16.26 -22.22
CA ALA A 442 11.49 -17.21 -21.53
C ALA A 442 10.81 -18.58 -21.32
N SER A 443 9.51 -18.61 -21.02
CA SER A 443 8.77 -19.85 -20.82
C SER A 443 8.50 -20.62 -22.12
N CYS A 444 8.41 -19.92 -23.25
CA CYS A 444 8.08 -20.51 -24.55
C CYS A 444 9.32 -20.79 -25.43
N GLY A 445 10.48 -20.20 -25.10
CA GLY A 445 11.70 -20.26 -25.91
C GLY A 445 11.67 -19.27 -27.06
N GLU A 446 11.66 -19.75 -28.30
CA GLU A 446 11.60 -18.90 -29.49
C GLU A 446 10.15 -18.63 -29.91
N LEU A 447 9.81 -17.38 -30.19
CA LEU A 447 8.50 -16.93 -30.69
C LEU A 447 8.67 -15.92 -31.82
N SER A 448 7.81 -15.99 -32.86
CA SER A 448 7.73 -14.86 -33.78
C SER A 448 7.21 -13.60 -33.08
N PRO A 449 7.56 -12.39 -33.56
CA PRO A 449 7.06 -11.14 -32.99
C PRO A 449 5.53 -11.08 -32.86
N ARG A 450 4.86 -11.62 -33.87
CA ARG A 450 3.39 -11.71 -33.91
C ARG A 450 2.87 -12.67 -32.81
N ALA A 451 3.49 -13.85 -32.68
CA ALA A 451 3.07 -14.83 -31.69
C ALA A 451 3.29 -14.34 -30.26
N LEU A 452 4.39 -13.61 -30.01
CA LEU A 452 4.64 -12.98 -28.73
C LEU A 452 3.60 -11.88 -28.43
N ALA A 453 3.35 -11.00 -29.39
CA ALA A 453 2.33 -9.95 -29.26
C ALA A 453 0.93 -10.53 -28.99
N ASP A 454 0.53 -11.56 -29.75
CA ASP A 454 -0.75 -12.25 -29.54
C ASP A 454 -0.87 -12.85 -28.12
N ARG A 455 0.21 -13.41 -27.57
CA ARG A 455 0.20 -14.01 -26.24
C ARG A 455 0.11 -12.96 -25.14
N VAL A 456 0.83 -11.84 -25.29
CA VAL A 456 0.94 -10.80 -24.26
C VAL A 456 -0.20 -9.80 -24.33
N LEU A 457 -0.48 -9.20 -25.51
CA LEU A 457 -1.51 -8.18 -25.66
C LEU A 457 -2.94 -8.71 -25.54
N ARG A 458 -3.16 -10.02 -25.68
CA ARG A 458 -4.47 -10.62 -25.41
C ARG A 458 -4.74 -10.83 -23.92
N LEU A 459 -3.77 -10.64 -23.02
CA LEU A 459 -4.03 -10.61 -21.59
C LEU A 459 -4.92 -9.40 -21.29
N HIS A 460 -6.08 -9.64 -20.72
CA HIS A 460 -7.12 -8.61 -20.55
C HIS A 460 -6.66 -7.42 -19.72
N TYR A 461 -5.68 -7.61 -18.85
CA TYR A 461 -5.09 -6.52 -18.08
C TYR A 461 -4.40 -5.47 -18.97
N PHE A 462 -3.94 -5.84 -20.17
CA PHE A 462 -3.27 -4.94 -21.12
C PHE A 462 -4.22 -4.34 -22.17
N HIS A 463 -5.54 -4.40 -21.98
CA HIS A 463 -6.52 -3.92 -22.96
C HIS A 463 -6.37 -2.44 -23.37
N ARG A 464 -5.74 -1.61 -22.53
CA ARG A 464 -5.44 -0.19 -22.82
C ARG A 464 -4.11 0.04 -23.52
N ILE A 465 -3.27 -0.97 -23.64
CA ILE A 465 -1.98 -0.89 -24.32
C ILE A 465 -2.18 -1.02 -25.82
N THR A 466 -1.67 -0.05 -26.58
CA THR A 466 -1.78 -0.09 -28.04
C THR A 466 -0.72 -1.00 -28.67
N GLN A 467 -0.98 -1.47 -29.90
CA GLN A 467 0.02 -2.23 -30.65
C GLN A 467 1.28 -1.41 -30.92
N GLU A 468 1.15 -0.08 -31.07
CA GLU A 468 2.31 0.79 -31.29
C GLU A 468 3.16 0.91 -30.03
N ASP A 469 2.55 1.08 -28.85
CA ASP A 469 3.27 1.05 -27.59
C ASP A 469 4.10 -0.25 -27.45
N TYR A 470 3.50 -1.37 -27.83
CA TYR A 470 4.20 -2.66 -27.76
C TYR A 470 5.33 -2.79 -28.78
N ARG A 471 5.18 -2.23 -29.98
CA ARG A 471 6.27 -2.17 -30.97
C ARG A 471 7.43 -1.31 -30.46
N VAL A 472 7.14 -0.15 -29.86
CA VAL A 472 8.14 0.72 -29.24
C VAL A 472 8.90 -0.06 -28.17
N LEU A 473 8.20 -0.77 -27.29
CA LEU A 473 8.81 -1.62 -26.28
C LEU A 473 9.71 -2.70 -26.90
N LEU A 474 9.22 -3.49 -27.86
CA LEU A 474 9.99 -4.58 -28.45
C LEU A 474 11.25 -4.09 -29.18
N ARG A 475 11.18 -2.96 -29.91
CA ARG A 475 12.34 -2.35 -30.55
C ARG A 475 13.39 -1.95 -29.53
N HIS A 476 12.96 -1.35 -28.42
CA HIS A 476 13.87 -0.98 -27.34
C HIS A 476 14.53 -2.20 -26.69
N LEU A 477 13.77 -3.27 -26.41
CA LEU A 477 14.30 -4.49 -25.82
C LEU A 477 15.30 -5.21 -26.71
N ILE A 478 15.12 -5.15 -28.04
CA ILE A 478 16.09 -5.65 -29.01
C ILE A 478 17.35 -4.77 -29.00
N ALA A 479 17.20 -3.45 -29.00
CA ALA A 479 18.32 -2.51 -28.99
C ALA A 479 19.17 -2.58 -27.69
N THR A 480 18.56 -2.99 -26.58
CA THR A 480 19.21 -3.11 -25.24
C THR A 480 19.60 -4.54 -24.89
N ASP A 481 19.55 -5.47 -25.86
CA ASP A 481 19.92 -6.88 -25.70
C ASP A 481 19.10 -7.64 -24.62
N HIS A 482 17.91 -7.15 -24.29
CA HIS A 482 16.96 -7.92 -23.50
C HIS A 482 16.28 -9.02 -24.33
N ILE A 483 16.09 -8.75 -25.60
CA ILE A 483 15.56 -9.69 -26.61
C ILE A 483 16.53 -9.72 -27.77
N GLN A 484 16.82 -10.90 -28.30
CA GLN A 484 17.59 -11.08 -29.54
C GLN A 484 16.67 -11.63 -30.65
N GLN A 485 16.97 -11.22 -31.87
CA GLN A 485 16.31 -11.75 -33.05
C GLN A 485 17.18 -12.84 -33.71
N THR A 486 16.59 -14.00 -33.95
CA THR A 486 17.25 -15.11 -34.64
C THR A 486 17.37 -14.82 -36.13
N GLU A 487 18.21 -15.56 -36.87
CA GLU A 487 18.35 -15.47 -38.34
C GLU A 487 17.04 -15.74 -39.07
N GLN A 488 16.16 -16.53 -38.47
CA GLN A 488 14.82 -16.86 -39.00
C GLN A 488 13.75 -15.82 -38.64
N GLY A 489 14.12 -14.76 -37.95
CA GLY A 489 13.21 -13.69 -37.52
C GLY A 489 12.41 -13.99 -36.26
N GLY A 490 12.70 -15.08 -35.55
CA GLY A 490 12.18 -15.38 -34.23
C GLY A 490 12.78 -14.47 -33.15
N LEU A 491 12.13 -14.35 -32.01
CA LEU A 491 12.59 -13.62 -30.85
C LEU A 491 12.94 -14.62 -29.75
N ILE A 492 14.09 -14.43 -29.12
CA ILE A 492 14.57 -15.17 -27.96
C ILE A 492 15.02 -14.16 -26.89
N VAL A 493 15.17 -14.64 -25.66
CA VAL A 493 15.75 -13.81 -24.59
C VAL A 493 17.20 -13.50 -24.88
N GLY A 494 17.59 -12.24 -24.80
CA GLY A 494 18.96 -11.76 -24.98
C GLY A 494 19.79 -11.83 -23.68
N LEU A 495 21.10 -11.59 -23.76
CA LEU A 495 22.01 -11.71 -22.61
C LEU A 495 21.66 -10.77 -21.46
N ALA A 496 21.23 -9.54 -21.74
CA ALA A 496 20.77 -8.62 -20.72
C ALA A 496 19.46 -9.13 -20.06
N GLY A 497 18.53 -9.65 -20.88
CA GLY A 497 17.30 -10.24 -20.41
C GLY A 497 17.50 -11.47 -19.54
N GLU A 498 18.43 -12.35 -19.90
CA GLU A 498 18.78 -13.54 -19.09
C GLU A 498 19.24 -13.17 -17.67
N ARG A 499 20.03 -12.12 -17.52
CA ARG A 499 20.49 -11.64 -16.21
C ARG A 499 19.34 -11.21 -15.31
N VAL A 500 18.31 -10.59 -15.90
CA VAL A 500 17.12 -10.15 -15.17
C VAL A 500 16.24 -11.37 -14.80
N ILE A 501 15.95 -12.25 -15.76
CA ILE A 501 15.05 -13.40 -15.59
C ILE A 501 15.63 -14.42 -14.60
N ASN A 502 16.94 -14.65 -14.60
CA ASN A 502 17.59 -15.60 -13.71
C ASN A 502 17.73 -15.11 -12.27
N SER A 503 17.39 -13.86 -11.99
CA SER A 503 17.30 -13.33 -10.63
C SER A 503 16.01 -13.78 -9.97
N PHE A 504 16.06 -14.26 -8.71
CA PHE A 504 14.85 -14.55 -7.93
C PHE A 504 13.93 -13.34 -7.75
N LYS A 505 14.50 -12.13 -7.84
CA LYS A 505 13.75 -10.86 -7.81
C LYS A 505 12.80 -10.72 -8.99
N PHE A 506 13.03 -11.42 -10.10
CA PHE A 506 12.19 -11.35 -11.28
C PHE A 506 10.76 -11.85 -11.04
N TYR A 507 10.54 -12.77 -10.13
CA TYR A 507 9.20 -13.35 -9.91
C TYR A 507 8.19 -12.37 -9.32
N GLY A 508 8.63 -11.33 -8.63
CA GLY A 508 7.77 -10.29 -8.06
C GLY A 508 7.83 -8.99 -8.86
N VAL A 509 6.71 -8.27 -8.94
CA VAL A 509 6.59 -6.97 -9.64
C VAL A 509 6.51 -5.78 -8.68
N PHE A 510 6.50 -6.02 -7.37
CA PHE A 510 6.53 -4.92 -6.40
C PHE A 510 7.94 -4.37 -6.26
N GLN A 511 8.03 -3.06 -6.16
CA GLN A 511 9.28 -2.38 -5.89
C GLN A 511 9.82 -2.82 -4.53
N GLU A 512 11.00 -3.40 -4.52
CA GLU A 512 11.80 -3.42 -3.30
C GLU A 512 12.31 -1.98 -3.14
N SER A 513 12.14 -1.39 -1.97
CA SER A 513 12.69 -0.07 -1.70
C SER A 513 14.20 -0.15 -1.80
N GLU A 514 14.73 0.31 -2.92
CA GLU A 514 16.16 0.43 -3.15
C GLU A 514 16.57 1.84 -2.75
N GLU A 515 17.53 1.92 -1.84
CA GLU A 515 17.98 3.19 -1.33
C GLU A 515 19.04 3.79 -2.25
N TYR A 516 18.95 5.09 -2.48
CA TYR A 516 19.96 5.89 -3.15
C TYR A 516 20.84 6.54 -2.10
N THR A 517 22.14 6.37 -2.22
CA THR A 517 23.11 7.07 -1.38
C THR A 517 23.27 8.51 -1.86
N VAL A 518 23.04 9.47 -0.97
CA VAL A 518 23.20 10.90 -1.25
C VAL A 518 24.62 11.32 -0.93
N ARG A 519 25.27 11.98 -1.87
CA ARG A 519 26.65 12.46 -1.75
C ARG A 519 26.79 13.93 -2.13
N SER A 520 27.65 14.63 -1.39
CA SER A 520 28.17 15.94 -1.77
C SER A 520 29.69 15.81 -1.90
N GLU A 521 30.21 16.01 -3.10
CA GLU A 521 31.63 15.78 -3.44
C GLU A 521 32.09 14.37 -3.04
N SER A 522 32.88 14.25 -1.96
CA SER A 522 33.38 12.97 -1.43
C SER A 522 32.63 12.49 -0.18
N GLN A 523 31.78 13.32 0.38
CA GLN A 523 31.06 13.01 1.64
C GLN A 523 29.73 12.30 1.37
N GLU A 524 29.49 11.20 2.06
CA GLU A 524 28.20 10.53 2.12
C GLU A 524 27.32 11.20 3.18
N LEU A 525 26.14 11.65 2.77
CA LEU A 525 25.20 12.39 3.61
C LEU A 525 24.12 11.51 4.23
N GLY A 526 23.86 10.36 3.62
CA GLY A 526 22.81 9.43 4.02
C GLY A 526 22.14 8.74 2.83
N THR A 527 20.97 8.14 3.04
CA THR A 527 20.22 7.43 2.00
C THR A 527 18.79 7.95 1.89
N VAL A 528 18.23 7.91 0.67
CA VAL A 528 16.82 8.21 0.39
C VAL A 528 16.24 7.13 -0.50
N VAL A 529 15.00 6.77 -0.28
CA VAL A 529 14.33 5.67 -1.02
C VAL A 529 14.04 6.07 -2.47
N SER A 530 13.78 7.35 -2.72
CA SER A 530 13.48 7.83 -4.06
C SER A 530 14.23 9.13 -4.34
N PRO A 531 14.95 9.22 -5.46
CA PRO A 531 15.69 10.40 -5.79
C PRO A 531 14.76 11.53 -6.21
N PRO A 532 14.88 12.74 -5.62
CA PRO A 532 14.23 13.91 -6.18
C PRO A 532 14.73 14.21 -7.58
N PRO A 533 13.93 14.82 -8.45
CA PRO A 533 14.37 15.27 -9.77
C PRO A 533 15.59 16.18 -9.72
N VAL A 534 16.42 16.13 -10.76
CA VAL A 534 17.56 17.02 -10.92
C VAL A 534 17.08 18.49 -10.91
N GLY A 535 17.72 19.31 -10.05
CA GLY A 535 17.37 20.70 -9.83
C GLY A 535 16.44 20.93 -8.63
N GLU A 536 15.82 19.90 -8.08
CA GLU A 536 15.02 19.99 -6.85
C GLU A 536 15.91 19.98 -5.59
N LYS A 537 15.31 20.45 -4.48
CA LYS A 537 15.98 20.48 -3.19
C LYS A 537 15.59 19.28 -2.35
N LEU A 538 16.52 18.78 -1.56
CA LEU A 538 16.28 17.79 -0.52
C LEU A 538 16.88 18.22 0.81
N ALA A 539 16.27 17.82 1.89
CA ALA A 539 16.83 17.96 3.23
C ALA A 539 17.44 16.62 3.67
N ILE A 540 18.71 16.62 4.03
CA ILE A 540 19.41 15.47 4.59
C ILE A 540 20.57 15.96 5.46
N ALA A 541 20.87 15.23 6.55
CA ALA A 541 21.90 15.58 7.50
C ALA A 541 21.77 17.03 8.07
N GLY A 542 20.53 17.50 8.27
CA GLY A 542 20.22 18.81 8.83
C GLY A 542 20.48 20.00 7.90
N HIS A 543 20.75 19.77 6.62
CA HIS A 543 21.04 20.82 5.64
C HIS A 543 20.16 20.70 4.38
N VAL A 544 20.06 21.82 3.64
CA VAL A 544 19.34 21.86 2.36
C VAL A 544 20.33 21.64 1.21
N TRP A 545 19.99 20.72 0.33
CA TRP A 545 20.80 20.30 -0.80
C TRP A 545 20.00 20.39 -2.09
N GLN A 546 20.60 20.85 -3.15
CA GLN A 546 20.04 20.80 -4.50
C GLN A 546 20.60 19.59 -5.23
N VAL A 547 19.74 18.79 -5.83
CA VAL A 547 20.12 17.63 -6.63
C VAL A 547 20.77 18.11 -7.93
N LEU A 548 22.02 17.72 -8.17
CA LEU A 548 22.78 18.03 -9.37
C LEU A 548 22.66 16.93 -10.42
N ASP A 549 22.73 15.67 -9.97
CA ASP A 549 22.69 14.51 -10.85
C ASP A 549 22.19 13.27 -10.07
N VAL A 550 21.58 12.33 -10.79
CA VAL A 550 21.10 11.07 -10.26
C VAL A 550 21.59 9.91 -11.13
N ASP A 551 22.53 9.13 -10.61
CA ASP A 551 22.99 7.90 -11.24
C ASP A 551 22.11 6.73 -10.78
N HIS A 552 21.09 6.43 -11.56
CA HIS A 552 20.16 5.32 -11.28
C HIS A 552 20.84 3.95 -11.30
N LYS A 553 21.91 3.76 -12.08
CA LYS A 553 22.63 2.47 -12.16
C LYS A 553 23.45 2.19 -10.92
N ARG A 554 24.10 3.22 -10.39
CA ARG A 554 24.93 3.12 -9.18
C ARG A 554 24.15 3.48 -7.92
N ARG A 555 22.92 3.99 -8.06
CA ARG A 555 22.06 4.48 -6.98
C ARG A 555 22.73 5.55 -6.14
N LEU A 556 23.28 6.54 -6.82
CA LEU A 556 23.92 7.68 -6.22
C LEU A 556 23.21 8.97 -6.61
N ILE A 557 23.05 9.86 -5.65
CA ILE A 557 22.56 11.22 -5.85
C ILE A 557 23.68 12.17 -5.52
N TYR A 558 24.03 13.03 -6.44
CA TYR A 558 25.03 14.06 -6.24
C TYR A 558 24.32 15.39 -5.95
N CYS A 559 24.70 16.05 -4.84
CA CYS A 559 24.08 17.26 -4.36
C CYS A 559 25.08 18.35 -4.06
N GLN A 560 24.62 19.60 -4.12
CA GLN A 560 25.35 20.78 -3.68
C GLN A 560 24.54 21.48 -2.57
N GLN A 561 25.23 21.89 -1.51
CA GLN A 561 24.60 22.65 -0.43
C GLN A 561 24.09 24.01 -0.94
N VAL A 562 22.85 24.35 -0.61
CA VAL A 562 22.22 25.61 -0.97
C VAL A 562 21.62 26.28 0.25
N LYS A 563 21.54 27.62 0.23
CA LYS A 563 20.81 28.35 1.28
C LYS A 563 19.31 28.31 0.99
N GLY A 564 18.51 28.18 2.01
CA GLY A 564 17.05 28.17 1.94
C GLY A 564 16.48 27.19 2.95
N SER A 565 15.19 27.29 3.23
CA SER A 565 14.46 26.25 3.94
C SER A 565 13.91 25.27 2.90
N VAL A 566 14.10 24.01 3.12
CA VAL A 566 13.15 22.99 2.62
C VAL A 566 12.15 22.87 3.75
N PRO A 567 10.82 22.98 3.52
CA PRO A 567 9.87 22.52 4.50
C PRO A 567 10.28 21.12 4.89
N ALA A 568 10.14 20.76 6.17
CA ALA A 568 10.54 19.45 6.62
C ALA A 568 10.10 18.45 5.57
N TYR A 569 11.05 17.81 4.91
CA TYR A 569 10.77 16.83 3.89
C TYR A 569 10.03 15.73 4.65
N PHE A 570 8.71 15.81 4.67
CA PHE A 570 7.88 14.68 4.96
C PHE A 570 8.26 13.70 3.85
N GLY A 571 9.22 12.86 4.20
CA GLY A 571 9.84 11.95 3.26
C GLY A 571 8.74 11.35 2.44
N GLN A 572 8.91 11.27 1.13
CA GLN A 572 7.88 10.95 0.14
C GLN A 572 6.68 10.31 0.79
N CYS A 573 5.50 10.92 0.67
CA CYS A 573 4.28 10.35 1.19
C CYS A 573 4.26 8.88 0.73
N PRO A 574 4.66 7.90 1.54
CA PRO A 574 4.79 6.52 1.09
C PRO A 574 3.42 5.91 0.80
N GLY A 575 2.37 6.71 0.94
CA GLY A 575 1.00 6.36 0.69
C GLY A 575 0.24 7.46 -0.05
N ASP A 576 -0.74 7.02 -0.84
CA ASP A 576 -1.66 7.90 -1.53
C ASP A 576 -2.73 8.40 -0.56
N LEU A 577 -2.78 9.71 -0.34
CA LEU A 577 -3.91 10.35 0.30
C LEU A 577 -4.96 10.69 -0.77
N HIS A 578 -6.14 10.10 -0.65
CA HIS A 578 -7.25 10.38 -1.56
C HIS A 578 -7.84 11.77 -1.32
N THR A 579 -8.30 12.47 -2.37
CA THR A 579 -8.91 13.81 -2.30
C THR A 579 -10.00 13.92 -1.24
N LYS A 580 -10.82 12.91 -1.07
CA LYS A 580 -11.90 12.89 -0.07
C LYS A 580 -11.38 12.99 1.36
N ILE A 581 -10.19 12.45 1.66
CA ILE A 581 -9.56 12.59 2.97
C ILE A 581 -9.18 14.06 3.22
N LEU A 582 -8.52 14.72 2.26
CA LEU A 582 -8.12 16.13 2.39
C LEU A 582 -9.36 17.04 2.50
N THR A 583 -10.41 16.76 1.72
CA THR A 583 -11.68 17.47 1.81
C THR A 583 -12.32 17.30 3.19
N ARG A 584 -12.27 16.09 3.77
CA ARG A 584 -12.80 15.84 5.12
C ARG A 584 -11.94 16.50 6.20
N MET A 585 -10.60 16.57 6.03
CA MET A 585 -9.70 17.34 6.90
C MET A 585 -10.07 18.83 6.91
N ARG A 586 -10.32 19.40 5.73
CA ARG A 586 -10.82 20.80 5.63
C ARG A 586 -12.11 20.99 6.42
N ARG A 587 -13.06 20.08 6.27
CA ARG A 587 -14.34 20.14 6.99
C ARG A 587 -14.16 20.02 8.51
N VAL A 588 -13.19 19.24 9.01
CA VAL A 588 -12.85 19.18 10.44
C VAL A 588 -12.46 20.54 10.99
N LEU A 589 -11.76 21.38 10.21
CA LEU A 589 -11.44 22.77 10.61
C LEU A 589 -12.63 23.71 10.57
N GLN A 590 -13.63 23.45 9.71
CA GLN A 590 -14.81 24.31 9.51
C GLN A 590 -15.95 24.05 10.49
N GLU A 591 -16.05 22.83 11.02
CA GLU A 591 -17.15 22.43 11.90
C GLU A 591 -16.79 22.56 13.39
N ASP A 592 -17.80 22.83 14.22
CA ASP A 592 -17.63 22.92 15.69
C ASP A 592 -17.89 21.57 16.40
N ARG A 593 -17.95 20.49 15.63
CA ARG A 593 -18.28 19.17 16.13
C ARG A 593 -17.20 18.66 17.09
N GLN A 594 -17.63 18.13 18.24
CA GLN A 594 -16.78 17.36 19.14
C GLN A 594 -16.75 15.88 18.75
N TYR A 595 -15.57 15.29 18.83
CA TYR A 595 -15.35 13.88 18.51
C TYR A 595 -15.08 13.11 19.81
N PRO A 596 -15.97 12.16 20.19
CA PRO A 596 -15.90 11.54 21.52
C PRO A 596 -14.66 10.67 21.79
N TYR A 597 -13.91 10.35 20.76
CA TYR A 597 -12.65 9.58 20.86
C TYR A 597 -11.41 10.46 21.03
N LEU A 598 -11.53 11.79 20.95
CA LEU A 598 -10.40 12.69 21.22
C LEU A 598 -10.20 12.85 22.71
N MET A 599 -8.97 12.68 23.17
CA MET A 599 -8.56 12.95 24.54
C MET A 599 -8.28 14.45 24.74
N LYS A 600 -8.11 14.89 25.99
CA LYS A 600 -8.04 16.31 26.35
C LYS A 600 -6.99 17.10 25.56
N ASN A 601 -5.81 16.53 25.36
CA ASN A 601 -4.70 17.16 24.63
C ASN A 601 -5.03 17.29 23.12
N ALA A 602 -5.64 16.28 22.52
CA ALA A 602 -6.07 16.31 21.14
C ALA A 602 -7.23 17.29 20.90
N VAL A 603 -8.18 17.38 21.86
CA VAL A 603 -9.26 18.40 21.84
C VAL A 603 -8.67 19.79 21.86
N ALA A 604 -7.78 20.08 22.82
CA ALA A 604 -7.15 21.41 22.93
C ALA A 604 -6.37 21.79 21.65
N ARG A 605 -5.66 20.82 21.06
CA ARG A 605 -4.93 21.03 19.80
C ARG A 605 -5.87 21.31 18.62
N LEU A 606 -6.98 20.59 18.53
CA LEU A 606 -8.00 20.81 17.50
C LEU A 606 -8.67 22.20 17.63
N GLU A 607 -9.02 22.59 18.85
CA GLU A 607 -9.60 23.92 19.11
C GLU A 607 -8.63 25.05 18.72
N GLN A 608 -7.36 24.92 19.06
CA GLN A 608 -6.31 25.84 18.62
C GLN A 608 -6.21 25.88 17.08
N ALA A 609 -6.26 24.73 16.40
CA ALA A 609 -6.19 24.66 14.95
C ALA A 609 -7.40 25.33 14.28
N ARG A 610 -8.61 25.09 14.79
CA ARG A 610 -9.85 25.75 14.33
C ARG A 610 -9.80 27.26 14.52
N PHE A 611 -9.34 27.71 15.68
CA PHE A 611 -9.15 29.12 15.93
C PHE A 611 -8.18 29.76 14.93
N THR A 612 -7.02 29.14 14.71
CA THR A 612 -6.02 29.61 13.73
C THR A 612 -6.58 29.61 12.31
N ALA A 613 -7.28 28.55 11.91
CA ALA A 613 -7.87 28.44 10.57
C ALA A 613 -8.96 29.49 10.33
N ALA A 614 -9.82 29.74 11.31
CA ALA A 614 -10.87 30.78 11.22
C ALA A 614 -10.28 32.18 11.08
N HIS A 615 -9.24 32.53 11.85
CA HIS A 615 -8.62 33.85 11.82
C HIS A 615 -7.76 34.08 10.57
N SER A 616 -7.13 33.04 10.05
CA SER A 616 -6.31 33.14 8.85
C SER A 616 -7.08 32.93 7.54
N GLY A 617 -8.30 32.41 7.61
CA GLY A 617 -9.08 31.97 6.46
C GLY A 617 -8.61 30.68 5.82
N ALA A 618 -7.74 29.89 6.50
CA ALA A 618 -7.12 28.70 5.92
C ALA A 618 -8.11 27.55 5.60
N ALA A 619 -9.27 27.54 6.25
CA ALA A 619 -10.31 26.57 5.96
C ALA A 619 -11.26 27.00 4.84
N GLU A 620 -11.43 28.33 4.61
CA GLU A 620 -12.36 28.90 3.65
C GLU A 620 -11.70 29.24 2.32
N LYS A 621 -10.49 29.84 2.39
CA LYS A 621 -9.78 30.34 1.21
C LYS A 621 -8.73 29.34 0.74
N PRO A 622 -8.69 29.01 -0.55
CA PRO A 622 -7.64 28.15 -1.08
C PRO A 622 -6.28 28.88 -1.16
N LEU A 623 -6.25 30.19 -1.29
CA LEU A 623 -5.04 31.01 -1.43
C LEU A 623 -4.93 31.99 -0.27
N ILE A 624 -3.78 32.02 0.40
CA ILE A 624 -3.53 32.87 1.58
C ILE A 624 -2.24 33.67 1.36
N ASN A 625 -2.29 34.96 1.62
CA ASN A 625 -1.10 35.82 1.64
C ASN A 625 -0.38 35.66 2.99
N LEU A 626 0.89 35.22 2.94
CA LEU A 626 1.74 35.04 4.13
C LEU A 626 2.56 36.28 4.48
N GLY A 627 2.39 37.35 3.72
CA GLY A 627 3.08 38.63 3.86
C GLY A 627 3.89 39.00 2.61
N GLY A 628 3.82 40.25 2.22
CA GLY A 628 4.48 40.73 1.00
C GLY A 628 3.99 40.01 -0.26
N ASN A 629 4.94 39.46 -1.01
CA ASN A 629 4.66 38.66 -2.22
C ASN A 629 4.62 37.14 -1.96
N MET A 630 4.65 36.73 -0.71
CA MET A 630 4.64 35.29 -0.36
C MET A 630 3.20 34.80 -0.20
N TRP A 631 2.88 33.72 -0.88
CA TRP A 631 1.56 33.09 -0.92
C TRP A 631 1.60 31.60 -0.58
N CYS A 632 0.54 31.12 -0.02
CA CYS A 632 0.31 29.72 0.26
C CYS A 632 -1.00 29.25 -0.36
N LEU A 633 -0.94 28.21 -1.18
CA LEU A 633 -2.09 27.53 -1.73
C LEU A 633 -2.39 26.27 -0.90
N LEU A 634 -3.60 26.17 -0.39
CA LEU A 634 -4.16 25.04 0.34
C LEU A 634 -5.23 24.38 -0.56
N PRO A 635 -4.85 23.46 -1.46
CA PRO A 635 -5.78 22.98 -2.48
C PRO A 635 -6.77 21.95 -1.93
N TRP A 636 -6.47 21.29 -0.82
CA TRP A 636 -7.28 20.23 -0.20
C TRP A 636 -7.64 19.11 -1.19
N VAL A 637 -6.67 18.67 -1.97
CA VAL A 637 -6.77 17.57 -2.95
C VAL A 637 -5.79 16.46 -2.64
N GLY A 638 -6.06 15.28 -3.14
CA GLY A 638 -5.22 14.10 -2.92
C GLY A 638 -3.87 14.19 -3.64
N THR A 639 -3.00 13.22 -3.33
CA THR A 639 -1.59 13.19 -3.75
C THR A 639 -1.40 13.37 -5.25
N TYR A 640 -2.20 12.70 -6.08
CA TYR A 640 -2.05 12.76 -7.54
C TYR A 640 -2.53 14.09 -8.14
N THR A 641 -3.69 14.54 -7.73
CA THR A 641 -4.23 15.85 -8.15
C THR A 641 -3.31 16.98 -7.68
N PHE A 642 -2.75 16.86 -6.47
CA PHE A 642 -1.79 17.82 -5.93
C PHE A 642 -0.50 17.88 -6.77
N LEU A 643 0.08 16.71 -7.09
CA LEU A 643 1.27 16.60 -7.95
C LEU A 643 1.01 17.22 -9.33
N THR A 644 -0.18 16.99 -9.88
CA THR A 644 -0.59 17.55 -11.16
C THR A 644 -0.73 19.07 -11.08
N MET A 645 -1.32 19.58 -10.00
CA MET A 645 -1.48 21.03 -9.75
C MET A 645 -0.11 21.71 -9.63
N GLU A 646 0.82 21.13 -8.91
CA GLU A 646 2.18 21.65 -8.78
C GLU A 646 2.86 21.84 -10.15
N ARG A 647 2.75 20.83 -11.01
CA ARG A 647 3.30 20.86 -12.38
C ARG A 647 2.56 21.86 -13.26
N PHE A 648 1.24 21.88 -13.17
CA PHE A 648 0.40 22.85 -13.89
C PHE A 648 0.78 24.30 -13.55
N LEU A 649 0.95 24.61 -12.25
CA LEU A 649 1.40 25.93 -11.82
C LEU A 649 2.79 26.27 -12.39
N LYS A 650 3.75 25.35 -12.30
CA LYS A 650 5.12 25.55 -12.78
C LYS A 650 5.20 25.68 -14.31
N ILE A 651 4.44 24.88 -15.07
CA ILE A 651 4.60 24.77 -16.53
C ILE A 651 3.64 25.72 -17.27
N LYS A 652 2.40 25.85 -16.82
CA LYS A 652 1.37 26.60 -17.55
C LYS A 652 1.09 27.99 -17.01
N CYS A 653 1.33 28.23 -15.71
CA CYS A 653 0.92 29.45 -15.05
C CYS A 653 2.08 30.36 -14.60
N ALA A 654 3.28 29.81 -14.42
CA ALA A 654 4.38 30.51 -13.76
C ALA A 654 4.78 31.82 -14.44
N ASP A 655 4.92 31.84 -15.75
CA ASP A 655 5.33 33.05 -16.50
C ASP A 655 4.25 34.15 -16.43
N ARG A 656 2.99 33.79 -16.56
CA ARG A 656 1.85 34.74 -16.56
C ARG A 656 1.64 35.39 -15.19
N LEU A 657 1.87 34.63 -14.12
CA LEU A 657 1.67 35.05 -12.73
C LEU A 657 2.97 35.59 -12.10
N GLY A 658 4.11 35.39 -12.74
CA GLY A 658 5.41 35.70 -12.17
C GLY A 658 5.73 34.86 -10.94
N LEU A 659 5.33 33.57 -10.96
CA LEU A 659 5.60 32.63 -9.86
C LEU A 659 7.10 32.33 -9.76
N ARG A 660 7.62 32.37 -8.53
CA ARG A 660 9.00 31.98 -8.20
C ARG A 660 9.04 31.25 -6.86
N ASN A 661 10.13 30.54 -6.64
CA ASN A 661 10.39 29.82 -5.38
C ASN A 661 9.19 28.94 -4.98
N LEU A 662 8.62 28.21 -5.95
CA LEU A 662 7.52 27.30 -5.68
C LEU A 662 8.06 26.09 -4.95
N ASP A 663 7.57 25.89 -3.74
CA ASP A 663 7.89 24.81 -2.84
C ASP A 663 6.63 24.16 -2.29
N SER A 664 6.66 22.87 -1.95
CA SER A 664 5.44 22.16 -1.57
C SER A 664 5.67 21.13 -0.46
N ALA A 665 4.74 21.09 0.49
CA ALA A 665 4.57 19.96 1.41
C ALA A 665 3.43 19.09 0.92
N ARG A 666 3.73 18.09 0.10
CA ARG A 666 2.74 17.21 -0.54
C ARG A 666 2.02 16.32 0.49
N PRO A 667 0.70 16.17 0.41
CA PRO A 667 -0.25 16.86 -0.46
C PRO A 667 -0.96 18.04 0.23
N PHE A 668 -0.33 18.70 1.19
CA PHE A 668 -1.00 19.64 2.11
C PHE A 668 -1.03 21.07 1.60
N PHE A 669 0.12 21.63 1.15
CA PHE A 669 0.19 23.02 0.70
C PHE A 669 1.32 23.26 -0.30
N ILE A 670 1.17 24.35 -1.08
CA ILE A 670 2.19 24.87 -2.01
C ILE A 670 2.49 26.31 -1.62
N GLN A 671 3.76 26.63 -1.40
CA GLN A 671 4.23 27.99 -1.15
C GLN A 671 4.96 28.55 -2.37
N PHE A 672 4.77 29.82 -2.65
CA PHE A 672 5.46 30.50 -3.75
C PHE A 672 5.47 32.01 -3.54
N THR A 673 6.36 32.71 -4.26
CA THR A 673 6.29 34.15 -4.41
C THR A 673 5.59 34.48 -5.73
N MET A 674 4.68 35.46 -5.72
CA MET A 674 3.89 35.84 -6.86
C MET A 674 3.84 37.37 -6.96
N LYS A 675 3.94 37.89 -8.20
CA LYS A 675 3.80 39.33 -8.48
C LYS A 675 2.35 39.75 -8.73
N ALA A 676 1.54 38.82 -9.23
CA ALA A 676 0.12 39.02 -9.49
C ALA A 676 -0.68 39.01 -8.18
N ASP A 677 -1.89 39.58 -8.21
CA ASP A 677 -2.84 39.54 -7.11
C ASP A 677 -3.67 38.22 -7.10
N GLU A 678 -4.46 38.05 -6.06
CA GLU A 678 -5.33 36.88 -5.89
C GLU A 678 -6.32 36.71 -7.06
N SER A 679 -6.92 37.80 -7.53
CA SER A 679 -7.89 37.74 -8.63
C SER A 679 -7.25 37.33 -9.96
N ALA A 680 -6.05 37.80 -10.24
CA ALA A 680 -5.29 37.40 -11.40
C ALA A 680 -4.86 35.93 -11.31
N PHE A 681 -4.52 35.44 -10.11
CA PHE A 681 -4.18 34.03 -9.88
C PHE A 681 -5.33 33.13 -10.33
N PHE A 682 -6.52 33.27 -9.77
CA PHE A 682 -7.66 32.42 -10.12
C PHE A 682 -8.08 32.56 -11.58
N ARG A 683 -8.08 33.77 -12.13
CA ARG A 683 -8.40 34.01 -13.53
C ARG A 683 -7.43 33.23 -14.47
N VAL A 684 -6.13 33.36 -14.23
CA VAL A 684 -5.12 32.68 -15.07
C VAL A 684 -5.26 31.17 -14.98
N LEU A 685 -5.46 30.60 -13.77
CA LEU A 685 -5.69 29.19 -13.60
C LEU A 685 -6.91 28.70 -14.38
N ALA A 686 -8.02 29.44 -14.28
CA ALA A 686 -9.26 29.09 -14.97
C ALA A 686 -9.13 29.19 -16.50
N GLU A 687 -8.43 30.20 -17.01
CA GLU A 687 -8.15 30.30 -18.44
C GLU A 687 -7.29 29.18 -18.98
N GLU A 688 -6.21 28.82 -18.25
CA GLU A 688 -5.29 27.76 -18.67
C GLU A 688 -5.93 26.36 -18.57
N ILE A 689 -6.71 26.07 -17.51
CA ILE A 689 -7.32 24.76 -17.31
C ILE A 689 -8.46 24.44 -18.30
N ARG A 690 -9.11 25.46 -18.86
CA ARG A 690 -10.14 25.30 -19.89
C ARG A 690 -9.57 24.89 -21.25
N LYS A 691 -8.30 25.15 -21.50
CA LYS A 691 -7.61 24.65 -22.69
C LYS A 691 -7.47 23.12 -22.63
N PRO A 692 -7.45 22.43 -23.75
CA PRO A 692 -7.05 21.03 -23.76
C PRO A 692 -5.63 20.91 -23.24
N ILE A 693 -5.44 20.03 -22.26
CA ILE A 693 -4.12 19.74 -21.67
C ILE A 693 -3.83 18.27 -21.96
N ASP A 694 -2.80 18.00 -22.74
CA ASP A 694 -2.22 16.67 -22.85
C ASP A 694 -1.42 16.39 -21.57
N PRO A 695 -1.69 15.32 -20.80
CA PRO A 695 -0.92 15.00 -19.62
C PRO A 695 0.59 14.92 -19.86
N MET A 696 1.03 14.57 -21.09
CA MET A 696 2.45 14.58 -21.48
C MET A 696 3.09 15.96 -21.40
N GLU A 697 2.35 17.04 -21.58
CA GLU A 697 2.85 18.41 -21.47
C GLU A 697 3.20 18.79 -20.01
N LEU A 698 2.70 18.03 -19.03
CA LEU A 698 2.98 18.23 -17.61
C LEU A 698 4.16 17.35 -17.10
N VAL A 699 4.79 16.58 -17.97
CA VAL A 699 6.04 15.86 -17.67
C VAL A 699 7.22 16.76 -18.01
N TYR A 700 8.16 16.93 -17.06
CA TYR A 700 9.33 17.78 -17.33
C TYR A 700 10.21 17.16 -18.43
N PRO A 701 10.77 17.97 -19.35
CA PRO A 701 11.52 17.44 -20.50
C PRO A 701 12.71 16.52 -20.16
N LYS A 702 13.42 16.85 -19.05
CA LYS A 702 14.58 16.08 -18.58
C LYS A 702 14.26 15.06 -17.49
N GLU A 703 12.99 14.91 -17.13
CA GLU A 703 12.58 13.98 -16.11
C GLU A 703 12.43 12.57 -16.66
N LEU A 704 12.94 11.60 -15.93
CA LEU A 704 12.67 10.18 -16.14
C LEU A 704 11.93 9.67 -14.88
N PRO A 705 10.59 9.71 -14.87
CA PRO A 705 9.80 9.41 -13.67
C PRO A 705 9.65 7.90 -13.47
N LEU A 706 10.68 7.26 -12.92
CA LEU A 706 10.66 5.84 -12.56
C LEU A 706 9.80 5.64 -11.30
N PHE A 707 8.72 4.90 -11.39
CA PHE A 707 7.81 4.66 -10.27
C PHE A 707 7.39 3.19 -10.10
N ASP A 708 7.59 2.36 -11.12
CA ASP A 708 7.38 0.91 -11.04
C ASP A 708 8.70 0.15 -11.23
N LYS A 709 8.74 -1.11 -10.79
CA LYS A 709 9.96 -1.90 -10.64
C LYS A 709 10.82 -2.03 -11.91
N TYR A 710 10.19 -2.21 -13.05
CA TYR A 710 10.89 -2.47 -14.32
C TYR A 710 10.92 -1.26 -15.25
N ASP A 711 10.59 -0.07 -14.75
CA ASP A 711 10.61 1.16 -15.55
C ASP A 711 12.00 1.48 -16.10
N GLU A 712 13.07 1.08 -15.41
CA GLU A 712 14.45 1.24 -15.88
C GLU A 712 14.77 0.49 -17.19
N TYR A 713 13.97 -0.52 -17.55
CA TYR A 713 14.12 -1.31 -18.77
C TYR A 713 13.17 -0.86 -19.89
N LEU A 714 12.40 0.19 -19.65
CA LEU A 714 11.48 0.76 -20.62
C LEU A 714 12.14 1.89 -21.43
N PRO A 715 11.71 2.13 -22.67
CA PRO A 715 12.09 3.35 -23.38
C PRO A 715 11.49 4.57 -22.68
N GLU A 716 12.22 5.68 -22.67
CA GLU A 716 11.86 6.95 -22.01
C GLU A 716 10.44 7.41 -22.38
N GLU A 717 10.03 7.24 -23.65
CA GLU A 717 8.71 7.57 -24.15
C GLU A 717 7.60 6.84 -23.37
N LEU A 718 7.75 5.54 -23.13
CA LEU A 718 6.75 4.74 -22.42
C LEU A 718 6.76 5.03 -20.91
N VAL A 719 7.93 5.29 -20.32
CA VAL A 719 8.03 5.72 -18.91
C VAL A 719 7.27 7.02 -18.71
N LYS A 720 7.53 8.03 -19.55
CA LYS A 720 6.81 9.32 -19.50
C LYS A 720 5.31 9.16 -19.75
N LYS A 721 4.92 8.32 -20.72
CA LYS A 721 3.51 8.03 -21.00
C LYS A 721 2.83 7.32 -19.84
N GLY A 722 3.47 6.34 -19.23
CA GLY A 722 2.98 5.65 -18.03
C GLY A 722 2.74 6.61 -16.86
N PHE A 723 3.69 7.51 -16.63
CA PHE A 723 3.57 8.55 -15.62
C PHE A 723 2.44 9.56 -15.94
N ALA A 724 2.42 10.07 -17.15
CA ALA A 724 1.45 11.09 -17.58
C ALA A 724 -0.01 10.60 -17.46
N PHE A 725 -0.29 9.38 -17.92
CA PHE A 725 -1.64 8.81 -17.96
C PHE A 725 -1.98 7.88 -16.78
N GLY A 726 -1.00 7.49 -15.97
CA GLY A 726 -1.20 6.60 -14.82
C GLY A 726 -1.03 7.28 -13.47
N VAL A 727 -0.30 8.40 -13.40
CA VAL A 727 -0.02 9.13 -12.14
C VAL A 727 -0.66 10.51 -12.13
N LEU A 728 -0.56 11.29 -13.23
CA LEU A 728 -1.14 12.62 -13.27
C LEU A 728 -2.67 12.56 -13.37
N ASP A 729 -3.34 13.42 -12.61
CA ASP A 729 -4.80 13.53 -12.53
C ASP A 729 -5.26 14.90 -13.06
N VAL A 730 -5.33 15.01 -14.38
CA VAL A 730 -5.72 16.26 -15.06
C VAL A 730 -7.22 16.55 -14.87
N ASP A 731 -8.05 15.52 -14.80
CA ASP A 731 -9.49 15.69 -14.62
C ASP A 731 -9.82 16.17 -13.21
N GLY A 732 -9.23 15.58 -12.17
CA GLY A 732 -9.36 16.07 -10.80
C GLY A 732 -8.79 17.47 -10.61
N LEU A 733 -7.69 17.80 -11.30
CA LEU A 733 -7.17 19.18 -11.31
C LEU A 733 -8.17 20.16 -11.94
N ARG A 734 -8.77 19.80 -13.09
CA ARG A 734 -9.75 20.63 -13.79
C ARG A 734 -10.98 20.88 -12.92
N GLU A 735 -11.54 19.82 -12.35
CA GLU A 735 -12.68 19.92 -11.43
C GLU A 735 -12.36 20.86 -10.26
N LYS A 736 -11.18 20.70 -9.66
CA LYS A 736 -10.76 21.51 -8.52
C LYS A 736 -10.59 22.99 -8.86
N VAL A 737 -9.87 23.31 -9.93
CA VAL A 737 -9.62 24.69 -10.32
C VAL A 737 -10.93 25.40 -10.69
N LEU A 738 -11.82 24.74 -11.44
CA LEU A 738 -13.11 25.32 -11.79
C LEU A 738 -14.03 25.49 -10.58
N SER A 739 -13.89 24.69 -9.54
CA SER A 739 -14.65 24.86 -8.29
C SER A 739 -14.30 26.15 -7.53
N TRP A 740 -13.22 26.82 -7.85
CA TRP A 740 -12.82 28.10 -7.24
C TRP A 740 -13.42 29.35 -7.93
N GLU A 741 -14.10 29.15 -9.07
CA GLU A 741 -14.81 30.25 -9.75
C GLU A 741 -16.22 30.51 -9.18
N ASN A 742 -16.77 29.54 -8.45
CA ASN A 742 -18.08 29.61 -7.78
C ASN A 742 -17.91 30.02 -6.31
#